data_5a6fc344c28fff9686ecd293f9a250db
#
_entry.id   5a6fc344c28fff9686ecd293f9a250db
#
_cell.length_a   1.000
_cell.length_b   1.000
_cell.length_c   1.000
_cell.angle_alpha   90.00
_cell.angle_beta   90.00
_cell.angle_gamma   90.00
#
_symmetry.space_group_name_H-M   'P 1'
#
loop_
_entity.id
_entity.type
_entity.pdbx_description
1 polymer ?
#
loop_
_entity_poly.entity_id
_entity_poly.type
_entity_poly.pdbx_seq_one_letter_code
_entity_poly.pdbx_strand_id
1 'polypeptide(L)'
;MGHLGTVGSVGRIAIKDIQPTVSCGRYPSCAVTGQVVDVAATVFREGHDAVACDVVAVRPDGSRVGFLRMTAGPDDGWSAPLTVDVEGMWTFHVEAWSDPLGTWWHDAPLKVDADVDVPVVMEEGAQLYERAVKALPKSRRATVAPLPALLRDATTDPQERLASALAVRPLLEGFPLRELVTASEQQAIWVDRPRALYGSWYELFPRSEGASLDPPRSGTFATAAERLPDIAQMGFDVVYLPPVHPIGKVNRKGPNNTLTPGPDDPGSPWAIGSDEGGHDAIHPDLGTLEDFDAFVSRTIDLGMEVALDLALQCAPDHPWATEHPEWFTTRVDGTIAYAENPPKKYQDIYPLNFDNDPAGLYAEVLRVVRFWADRGVRIFRVDNPHTKPLDFWEWLIGEVKKTDPDVLFLAEAFTRPAMMHELGRVGFTQSYTYFTWRTGKVELQDYVADLVDSAPYMRPNFFVNTPDILHASLQYGGPPVFKVRAVLAALLSPSWGVYSGFELYEHVALRPGSEEYLDSEKFQYRPRDWSQPSLAPYLTRLNQLRREHASLQWLTNVTFHTTDDDAVMAWSKTTGKDTVLVVLNLDPHGARETTVRLDMPALGLGWQDQLLVHDEITGADYTWGEANYVRLDPFVEPVHVFNVRPTA
;
A
#
# COMPACT_ATOMS: atom_id res chain seq x y z
N MET A 1 24.97 -1.05 -39.70
CA MET A 1 23.52 -0.81 -39.71
C MET A 1 22.88 -1.84 -38.79
N GLY A 2 22.61 -1.42 -37.53
CA GLY A 2 21.98 -2.27 -36.56
C GLY A 2 20.51 -2.52 -36.93
N HIS A 3 20.06 -3.75 -36.80
CA HIS A 3 18.65 -4.10 -36.89
C HIS A 3 17.86 -3.26 -35.91
N LEU A 4 17.10 -2.28 -36.40
CA LEU A 4 15.95 -1.77 -35.71
C LEU A 4 15.01 -2.98 -35.55
N GLY A 5 14.85 -3.46 -34.30
CA GLY A 5 13.83 -4.45 -33.98
C GLY A 5 12.51 -4.01 -34.58
N THR A 6 11.72 -4.94 -35.06
CA THR A 6 10.38 -4.70 -35.57
C THR A 6 9.60 -3.89 -34.53
N VAL A 7 9.45 -2.58 -34.81
CA VAL A 7 8.49 -1.74 -34.08
C VAL A 7 7.14 -2.43 -34.30
N GLY A 8 6.50 -2.90 -33.24
CA GLY A 8 5.18 -3.50 -33.31
C GLY A 8 4.23 -2.57 -34.05
N SER A 9 3.39 -3.11 -34.90
CA SER A 9 2.39 -2.32 -35.65
C SER A 9 1.53 -1.57 -34.64
N VAL A 10 1.42 -0.25 -34.81
CA VAL A 10 0.58 0.63 -33.94
C VAL A 10 -0.90 0.21 -34.00
N GLY A 11 -1.27 -0.68 -34.89
CA GLY A 11 -2.66 -1.01 -35.19
C GLY A 11 -3.35 0.09 -36.00
N ARG A 12 -4.65 -0.10 -36.28
CA ARG A 12 -5.41 0.88 -37.07
C ARG A 12 -5.91 2.05 -36.19
N ILE A 13 -6.08 1.81 -34.89
CA ILE A 13 -6.44 2.80 -33.89
C ILE A 13 -5.29 2.88 -32.89
N ALA A 14 -4.80 4.09 -32.63
CA ALA A 14 -3.72 4.29 -31.68
C ALA A 14 -4.25 4.11 -30.25
N ILE A 15 -3.56 3.29 -29.46
CA ILE A 15 -3.77 3.10 -28.03
C ILE A 15 -2.44 3.39 -27.33
N LYS A 16 -2.40 4.39 -26.45
CA LYS A 16 -1.21 4.91 -25.79
C LYS A 16 -1.44 5.09 -24.29
N ASP A 17 -0.36 5.29 -23.56
CA ASP A 17 -0.35 5.74 -22.16
C ASP A 17 -1.26 4.92 -21.25
N ILE A 18 -1.27 3.60 -21.41
CA ILE A 18 -2.11 2.68 -20.65
C ILE A 18 -1.70 2.72 -19.18
N GLN A 19 -2.68 2.91 -18.29
CA GLN A 19 -2.51 2.90 -16.84
C GLN A 19 -3.46 1.88 -16.19
N PRO A 20 -3.05 1.23 -15.08
CA PRO A 20 -1.71 1.29 -14.48
C PRO A 20 -0.69 0.47 -15.28
N THR A 21 0.50 1.02 -15.46
CA THR A 21 1.65 0.35 -16.08
C THR A 21 2.91 0.63 -15.27
N VAL A 22 3.61 -0.41 -14.83
CA VAL A 22 4.84 -0.30 -14.04
C VAL A 22 6.05 -0.66 -14.89
N SER A 23 7.04 0.25 -14.98
CA SER A 23 8.27 0.06 -15.77
C SER A 23 8.02 -0.46 -17.19
N CYS A 24 7.12 0.21 -17.92
CA CYS A 24 6.71 -0.19 -19.29
C CYS A 24 6.16 -1.63 -19.38
N GLY A 25 5.47 -2.10 -18.33
CA GLY A 25 4.86 -3.44 -18.28
C GLY A 25 5.81 -4.57 -17.86
N ARG A 26 7.04 -4.25 -17.43
CA ARG A 26 7.99 -5.26 -16.92
C ARG A 26 7.49 -5.89 -15.62
N TYR A 27 6.95 -5.07 -14.71
CA TYR A 27 6.43 -5.53 -13.44
C TYR A 27 4.90 -5.39 -13.40
N PRO A 28 4.19 -6.27 -12.69
CA PRO A 28 2.77 -6.06 -12.45
C PRO A 28 2.55 -4.80 -11.60
N SER A 29 1.47 -4.09 -11.85
CA SER A 29 0.96 -3.17 -10.84
C SER A 29 0.36 -3.95 -9.67
N CYS A 30 0.23 -3.32 -8.50
CA CYS A 30 -0.32 -3.97 -7.32
C CYS A 30 -1.68 -3.39 -6.92
N ALA A 31 -2.57 -4.28 -6.47
CA ALA A 31 -3.87 -3.94 -5.93
C ALA A 31 -4.22 -4.89 -4.77
N VAL A 32 -5.33 -4.63 -4.08
CA VAL A 32 -5.88 -5.56 -3.09
C VAL A 32 -7.29 -5.97 -3.47
N THR A 33 -7.74 -7.13 -2.99
CA THR A 33 -9.10 -7.63 -3.23
C THR A 33 -10.16 -6.60 -2.85
N GLY A 34 -11.08 -6.34 -3.77
CA GLY A 34 -12.14 -5.34 -3.62
C GLY A 34 -11.75 -3.93 -4.06
N GLN A 35 -10.49 -3.70 -4.42
CA GLN A 35 -10.05 -2.40 -4.95
C GLN A 35 -10.64 -2.13 -6.32
N VAL A 36 -11.01 -0.88 -6.55
CA VAL A 36 -11.33 -0.36 -7.87
C VAL A 36 -10.06 0.24 -8.46
N VAL A 37 -9.56 -0.37 -9.52
CA VAL A 37 -8.41 0.12 -10.29
C VAL A 37 -8.95 0.94 -11.46
N ASP A 38 -8.56 2.21 -11.55
CA ASP A 38 -8.92 3.05 -12.69
C ASP A 38 -7.99 2.72 -13.85
N VAL A 39 -8.54 2.05 -14.87
CA VAL A 39 -7.82 1.73 -16.10
C VAL A 39 -8.01 2.88 -17.07
N ALA A 40 -6.91 3.52 -17.47
CA ALA A 40 -6.93 4.65 -18.38
C ALA A 40 -6.06 4.39 -19.62
N ALA A 41 -6.37 5.08 -20.72
CA ALA A 41 -5.56 5.07 -21.95
C ALA A 41 -5.86 6.31 -22.78
N THR A 42 -4.92 6.72 -23.64
CA THR A 42 -5.14 7.68 -24.72
C THR A 42 -5.50 6.91 -25.99
N VAL A 43 -6.71 7.13 -26.55
CA VAL A 43 -7.21 6.38 -27.72
C VAL A 43 -7.71 7.33 -28.79
N PHE A 44 -7.11 7.27 -29.97
CA PHE A 44 -7.45 8.15 -31.10
C PHE A 44 -7.19 7.50 -32.45
N ARG A 45 -7.79 8.06 -33.48
CA ARG A 45 -7.51 7.76 -34.90
C ARG A 45 -7.49 9.04 -35.75
N GLU A 46 -7.06 8.93 -37.00
CA GLU A 46 -7.17 10.02 -37.96
C GLU A 46 -8.63 10.32 -38.33
N GLY A 47 -8.90 11.56 -38.77
CA GLY A 47 -10.22 12.03 -39.20
C GLY A 47 -11.15 12.37 -38.06
N HIS A 48 -12.47 12.31 -38.30
CA HIS A 48 -13.52 12.73 -37.37
C HIS A 48 -14.46 11.58 -36.97
N ASP A 49 -14.19 10.37 -37.46
CA ASP A 49 -14.99 9.20 -37.13
C ASP A 49 -14.88 8.87 -35.63
N ALA A 50 -16.00 8.50 -35.04
CA ALA A 50 -16.05 8.11 -33.63
C ALA A 50 -15.24 6.84 -33.39
N VAL A 51 -14.55 6.84 -32.27
CA VAL A 51 -13.88 5.66 -31.70
C VAL A 51 -14.59 5.29 -30.39
N ALA A 52 -14.49 4.02 -30.02
CA ALA A 52 -14.88 3.55 -28.69
C ALA A 52 -13.88 2.49 -28.23
N CYS A 53 -13.82 2.25 -26.93
CA CYS A 53 -12.93 1.24 -26.38
C CYS A 53 -13.50 0.59 -25.12
N ASP A 54 -13.03 -0.63 -24.86
CA ASP A 54 -13.34 -1.43 -23.68
C ASP A 54 -12.07 -1.91 -23.00
N VAL A 55 -12.11 -2.06 -21.69
CA VAL A 55 -11.13 -2.86 -20.95
C VAL A 55 -11.56 -4.33 -21.00
N VAL A 56 -10.63 -5.20 -21.35
CA VAL A 56 -10.80 -6.65 -21.31
C VAL A 56 -9.88 -7.19 -20.22
N ALA A 57 -10.45 -7.62 -19.11
CA ALA A 57 -9.70 -8.15 -17.99
C ALA A 57 -9.90 -9.66 -17.81
N VAL A 58 -8.86 -10.34 -17.33
CA VAL A 58 -8.84 -11.79 -17.09
C VAL A 58 -8.39 -12.05 -15.67
N ARG A 59 -9.18 -12.84 -14.93
CA ARG A 59 -8.89 -13.27 -13.56
C ARG A 59 -7.76 -14.32 -13.52
N PRO A 60 -7.19 -14.59 -12.35
CA PRO A 60 -6.17 -15.62 -12.16
C PRO A 60 -6.58 -17.03 -12.63
N ASP A 61 -7.86 -17.37 -12.59
CA ASP A 61 -8.42 -18.64 -13.07
C ASP A 61 -8.63 -18.71 -14.59
N GLY A 62 -8.29 -17.64 -15.31
CA GLY A 62 -8.50 -17.52 -16.75
C GLY A 62 -9.90 -17.06 -17.17
N SER A 63 -10.81 -16.84 -16.24
CA SER A 63 -12.14 -16.29 -16.55
C SER A 63 -12.09 -14.81 -16.92
N ARG A 64 -12.88 -14.40 -17.93
CA ARG A 64 -12.96 -13.00 -18.36
C ARG A 64 -14.00 -12.24 -17.55
N VAL A 65 -13.64 -11.01 -17.16
CA VAL A 65 -14.59 -10.03 -16.61
C VAL A 65 -15.26 -9.35 -17.78
N GLY A 66 -16.18 -9.70 -18.41
CA GLY A 66 -16.89 -9.01 -19.50
C GLY A 66 -16.17 -7.80 -20.11
N PHE A 67 -16.80 -7.15 -21.04
CA PHE A 67 -16.28 -5.89 -21.61
C PHE A 67 -16.68 -4.72 -20.70
N LEU A 68 -15.68 -4.01 -20.16
CA LEU A 68 -15.88 -2.79 -19.38
C LEU A 68 -15.75 -1.59 -20.34
N ARG A 69 -16.86 -0.95 -20.67
CA ARG A 69 -16.88 0.22 -21.54
C ARG A 69 -16.11 1.37 -20.90
N MET A 70 -15.13 1.90 -21.63
CA MET A 70 -14.42 3.10 -21.22
C MET A 70 -15.24 4.35 -21.55
N THR A 71 -15.12 5.35 -20.69
CA THR A 71 -15.73 6.67 -20.85
C THR A 71 -14.69 7.64 -21.41
N ALA A 72 -15.09 8.41 -22.42
CA ALA A 72 -14.24 9.45 -22.99
C ALA A 72 -14.10 10.62 -22.02
N GLY A 73 -12.89 11.12 -21.89
CA GLY A 73 -12.50 12.33 -21.17
C GLY A 73 -11.86 13.36 -22.10
N PRO A 74 -11.20 14.39 -21.54
CA PRO A 74 -10.47 15.38 -22.33
C PRO A 74 -9.24 14.77 -23.01
N ASP A 75 -8.75 15.41 -24.06
CA ASP A 75 -7.49 15.12 -24.75
C ASP A 75 -7.33 13.67 -25.22
N ASP A 76 -8.40 13.09 -25.79
CA ASP A 76 -8.48 11.69 -26.22
C ASP A 76 -8.24 10.66 -25.06
N GLY A 77 -8.34 11.12 -23.82
CA GLY A 77 -8.26 10.26 -22.63
C GLY A 77 -9.52 9.41 -22.48
N TRP A 78 -9.33 8.16 -22.07
CA TRP A 78 -10.42 7.21 -21.80
C TRP A 78 -10.16 6.50 -20.49
N SER A 79 -11.19 6.23 -19.70
CA SER A 79 -11.05 5.47 -18.46
C SER A 79 -12.24 4.56 -18.18
N ALA A 80 -11.97 3.49 -17.39
CA ALA A 80 -13.00 2.62 -16.85
C ALA A 80 -12.56 2.04 -15.49
N PRO A 81 -13.48 1.93 -14.51
CA PRO A 81 -13.21 1.32 -13.23
C PRO A 81 -13.21 -0.22 -13.36
N LEU A 82 -12.08 -0.86 -13.05
CA LEU A 82 -11.94 -2.31 -12.95
C LEU A 82 -11.93 -2.73 -11.48
N THR A 83 -12.97 -3.43 -11.01
CA THR A 83 -12.95 -4.02 -9.68
C THR A 83 -12.23 -5.36 -9.71
N VAL A 84 -11.15 -5.50 -8.92
CA VAL A 84 -10.42 -6.75 -8.75
C VAL A 84 -10.94 -7.49 -7.52
N ASP A 85 -11.61 -8.62 -7.73
CA ASP A 85 -12.43 -9.32 -6.72
C ASP A 85 -11.83 -10.62 -6.18
N VAL A 86 -10.66 -11.02 -6.69
CA VAL A 86 -9.97 -12.28 -6.34
C VAL A 86 -8.46 -12.03 -6.26
N GLU A 87 -7.80 -12.65 -5.30
CA GLU A 87 -6.33 -12.63 -5.15
C GLU A 87 -5.62 -13.36 -6.30
N GLY A 88 -4.41 -12.90 -6.63
CA GLY A 88 -3.54 -13.51 -7.63
C GLY A 88 -3.24 -12.60 -8.83
N MET A 89 -2.68 -13.21 -9.88
CA MET A 89 -2.25 -12.48 -11.08
C MET A 89 -3.40 -12.24 -12.03
N TRP A 90 -3.81 -11.00 -12.17
CA TRP A 90 -4.76 -10.52 -13.19
C TRP A 90 -4.01 -10.00 -14.40
N THR A 91 -4.68 -10.01 -15.54
CA THR A 91 -4.20 -9.33 -16.72
C THR A 91 -5.31 -8.53 -17.37
N PHE A 92 -4.95 -7.41 -18.01
CA PHE A 92 -5.91 -6.63 -18.79
C PHE A 92 -5.25 -6.02 -20.03
N HIS A 93 -6.08 -5.66 -21.00
CA HIS A 93 -5.70 -4.86 -22.16
C HIS A 93 -6.87 -3.98 -22.58
N VAL A 94 -6.59 -2.96 -23.39
CA VAL A 94 -7.60 -2.08 -23.97
C VAL A 94 -7.84 -2.53 -25.40
N GLU A 95 -9.10 -2.76 -25.77
CA GLU A 95 -9.55 -2.93 -27.14
C GLU A 95 -10.26 -1.68 -27.63
N ALA A 96 -9.78 -1.09 -28.71
CA ALA A 96 -10.39 0.06 -29.35
C ALA A 96 -10.89 -0.28 -30.76
N TRP A 97 -11.95 0.39 -31.21
CA TRP A 97 -12.52 0.18 -32.54
C TRP A 97 -13.10 1.47 -33.12
N SER A 98 -13.24 1.51 -34.44
CA SER A 98 -14.06 2.51 -35.13
C SER A 98 -15.53 2.21 -34.86
N ASP A 99 -16.28 3.20 -34.40
CA ASP A 99 -17.70 3.08 -34.07
C ASP A 99 -18.56 3.75 -35.17
N PRO A 100 -18.95 3.01 -36.22
CA PRO A 100 -19.73 3.60 -37.30
C PRO A 100 -21.14 4.04 -36.88
N LEU A 101 -21.73 3.41 -35.85
CA LEU A 101 -22.99 3.88 -35.27
C LEU A 101 -22.77 5.19 -34.51
N GLY A 102 -21.72 5.28 -33.69
CA GLY A 102 -21.35 6.50 -32.98
C GLY A 102 -21.11 7.69 -33.93
N THR A 103 -20.40 7.45 -35.05
CA THR A 103 -20.18 8.44 -36.12
C THR A 103 -21.53 8.89 -36.70
N TRP A 104 -22.39 7.96 -37.09
CA TRP A 104 -23.69 8.29 -37.66
C TRP A 104 -24.60 9.02 -36.64
N TRP A 105 -24.61 8.63 -35.37
CA TRP A 105 -25.39 9.30 -34.34
C TRP A 105 -24.93 10.73 -34.07
N HIS A 106 -23.67 11.04 -34.31
CA HIS A 106 -23.13 12.39 -34.19
C HIS A 106 -23.48 13.22 -35.44
N ASP A 107 -23.24 12.67 -36.66
CA ASP A 107 -23.30 13.43 -37.90
C ASP A 107 -24.72 13.59 -38.45
N ALA A 108 -25.57 12.55 -38.29
CA ALA A 108 -26.91 12.54 -38.86
C ALA A 108 -27.81 13.71 -38.37
N PRO A 109 -27.85 14.04 -37.05
CA PRO A 109 -28.58 15.20 -36.59
C PRO A 109 -28.11 16.50 -37.24
N LEU A 110 -26.80 16.72 -37.30
CA LEU A 110 -26.20 17.94 -37.87
C LEU A 110 -26.54 18.09 -39.36
N LYS A 111 -26.49 16.99 -40.12
CA LYS A 111 -26.80 17.00 -41.55
C LYS A 111 -28.30 17.17 -41.82
N VAL A 112 -29.15 16.52 -41.01
CA VAL A 112 -30.61 16.65 -41.14
C VAL A 112 -31.08 18.04 -40.78
N ASP A 113 -30.53 18.65 -39.72
CA ASP A 113 -30.83 20.04 -39.32
C ASP A 113 -30.39 21.07 -40.38
N ALA A 114 -29.28 20.79 -41.06
CA ALA A 114 -28.77 21.62 -42.13
C ALA A 114 -29.37 21.36 -43.53
N ASP A 115 -30.27 20.39 -43.66
CA ASP A 115 -30.83 19.87 -44.92
C ASP A 115 -29.76 19.45 -45.96
N VAL A 116 -28.68 18.81 -45.45
CA VAL A 116 -27.53 18.36 -46.26
C VAL A 116 -27.56 16.85 -46.42
N ASP A 117 -27.57 16.38 -47.64
CA ASP A 117 -27.46 14.94 -48.00
C ASP A 117 -28.47 14.03 -47.28
N VAL A 118 -29.63 14.54 -46.87
CA VAL A 118 -30.60 13.82 -46.03
C VAL A 118 -30.94 12.43 -46.55
N PRO A 119 -31.23 12.22 -47.88
CA PRO A 119 -31.53 10.88 -48.39
C PRO A 119 -30.37 9.90 -48.22
N VAL A 120 -29.13 10.38 -48.40
CA VAL A 120 -27.91 9.56 -48.27
C VAL A 120 -27.69 9.19 -46.79
N VAL A 121 -27.80 10.15 -45.92
CA VAL A 121 -27.66 9.96 -44.47
C VAL A 121 -28.66 8.94 -43.90
N MET A 122 -29.91 8.99 -44.39
CA MET A 122 -30.93 8.04 -43.99
C MET A 122 -30.63 6.62 -44.53
N GLU A 123 -30.15 6.48 -45.75
CA GLU A 123 -29.74 5.18 -46.31
C GLU A 123 -28.54 4.61 -45.59
N GLU A 124 -27.53 5.41 -45.28
CA GLU A 124 -26.38 5.03 -44.44
C GLU A 124 -26.83 4.49 -43.09
N GLY A 125 -27.72 5.23 -42.40
CA GLY A 125 -28.34 4.78 -41.15
C GLY A 125 -29.06 3.46 -41.30
N ALA A 126 -29.91 3.31 -42.36
CA ALA A 126 -30.64 2.07 -42.61
C ALA A 126 -29.69 0.85 -42.74
N GLN A 127 -28.59 0.99 -43.48
CA GLN A 127 -27.60 -0.07 -43.62
C GLN A 127 -26.88 -0.40 -42.31
N LEU A 128 -26.54 0.62 -41.50
CA LEU A 128 -25.94 0.41 -40.19
C LEU A 128 -26.88 -0.34 -39.25
N TYR A 129 -28.16 0.04 -39.23
CA TYR A 129 -29.16 -0.63 -38.39
C TYR A 129 -29.47 -2.07 -38.89
N GLU A 130 -29.43 -2.36 -40.20
CA GLU A 130 -29.49 -3.74 -40.71
C GLU A 130 -28.34 -4.60 -40.19
N ARG A 131 -27.13 -4.05 -40.16
CA ARG A 131 -25.95 -4.73 -39.60
C ARG A 131 -26.10 -4.93 -38.09
N ALA A 132 -26.56 -3.91 -37.37
CA ALA A 132 -26.81 -3.99 -35.94
C ALA A 132 -27.85 -5.06 -35.58
N VAL A 133 -28.97 -5.16 -36.35
CA VAL A 133 -29.97 -6.23 -36.15
C VAL A 133 -29.36 -7.62 -36.28
N LYS A 134 -28.45 -7.83 -37.25
CA LYS A 134 -27.78 -9.13 -37.41
C LYS A 134 -26.84 -9.45 -36.23
N ALA A 135 -26.18 -8.46 -35.68
CA ALA A 135 -25.26 -8.60 -34.54
C ALA A 135 -26.00 -8.81 -33.21
N LEU A 136 -27.22 -8.31 -33.05
CA LEU A 136 -28.01 -8.41 -31.84
C LEU A 136 -28.42 -9.85 -31.48
N PRO A 137 -28.50 -10.21 -30.19
CA PRO A 137 -29.19 -11.41 -29.74
C PRO A 137 -30.64 -11.48 -30.24
N LYS A 138 -31.13 -12.68 -30.58
CA LYS A 138 -32.49 -12.87 -31.14
C LYS A 138 -33.61 -12.18 -30.35
N SER A 139 -33.51 -12.18 -29.03
CA SER A 139 -34.48 -11.55 -28.11
C SER A 139 -34.55 -10.02 -28.20
N ARG A 140 -33.52 -9.37 -28.73
CA ARG A 140 -33.42 -7.90 -28.83
C ARG A 140 -33.71 -7.37 -30.24
N ARG A 141 -33.71 -8.24 -31.25
CA ARG A 141 -33.86 -7.86 -32.66
C ARG A 141 -35.17 -7.15 -32.98
N ALA A 142 -36.27 -7.58 -32.37
CA ALA A 142 -37.61 -7.03 -32.63
C ALA A 142 -37.72 -5.50 -32.41
N THR A 143 -36.94 -4.96 -31.48
CA THR A 143 -36.90 -3.52 -31.17
C THR A 143 -36.25 -2.70 -32.29
N VAL A 144 -35.24 -3.25 -32.97
CA VAL A 144 -34.42 -2.53 -33.95
C VAL A 144 -34.83 -2.87 -35.41
N ALA A 145 -35.38 -4.03 -35.65
CA ALA A 145 -35.71 -4.54 -36.98
C ALA A 145 -36.59 -3.63 -37.85
N PRO A 146 -37.56 -2.85 -37.32
CA PRO A 146 -38.35 -1.93 -38.12
C PRO A 146 -37.62 -0.69 -38.61
N LEU A 147 -36.53 -0.28 -37.93
CA LEU A 147 -35.87 1.01 -38.17
C LEU A 147 -35.25 1.15 -39.57
N PRO A 148 -34.62 0.14 -40.18
CA PRO A 148 -34.09 0.27 -41.54
C PRO A 148 -35.19 0.65 -42.57
N ALA A 149 -36.36 0.07 -42.45
CA ALA A 149 -37.49 0.41 -43.33
C ALA A 149 -38.05 1.81 -43.05
N LEU A 150 -38.13 2.21 -41.76
CA LEU A 150 -38.56 3.55 -41.37
C LEU A 150 -37.57 4.62 -41.87
N LEU A 151 -36.27 4.40 -41.76
CA LEU A 151 -35.26 5.34 -42.25
C LEU A 151 -35.34 5.56 -43.77
N ARG A 152 -35.78 4.55 -44.53
CA ARG A 152 -35.99 4.61 -46.00
C ARG A 152 -37.34 5.19 -46.39
N ASP A 153 -38.29 5.35 -45.46
CA ASP A 153 -39.61 5.87 -45.78
C ASP A 153 -39.61 7.38 -46.02
N ALA A 154 -39.50 7.77 -47.28
CA ALA A 154 -39.50 9.20 -47.66
C ALA A 154 -40.84 9.93 -47.41
N THR A 155 -41.90 9.23 -47.00
CA THR A 155 -43.18 9.85 -46.64
C THR A 155 -43.23 10.32 -45.20
N THR A 156 -42.35 9.84 -44.35
CA THR A 156 -42.20 10.25 -42.94
C THR A 156 -41.15 11.39 -42.83
N ASP A 157 -41.43 12.35 -41.95
CA ASP A 157 -40.51 13.49 -41.71
C ASP A 157 -39.10 13.01 -41.32
N PRO A 158 -38.02 13.61 -41.88
CA PRO A 158 -36.66 13.22 -41.56
C PRO A 158 -36.31 13.30 -40.07
N GLN A 159 -36.80 14.30 -39.35
CA GLN A 159 -36.58 14.45 -37.91
C GLN A 159 -37.25 13.34 -37.10
N GLU A 160 -38.47 12.93 -37.51
CA GLU A 160 -39.19 11.82 -36.85
C GLU A 160 -38.48 10.49 -37.07
N ARG A 161 -37.98 10.22 -38.28
CA ARG A 161 -37.16 9.03 -38.61
C ARG A 161 -35.90 8.98 -37.77
N LEU A 162 -35.19 10.10 -37.70
CA LEU A 162 -33.95 10.26 -36.93
C LEU A 162 -34.23 10.05 -35.44
N ALA A 163 -35.25 10.71 -34.87
CA ALA A 163 -35.59 10.59 -33.45
C ALA A 163 -35.92 9.12 -33.07
N SER A 164 -36.65 8.42 -33.95
CA SER A 164 -36.96 6.98 -33.77
C SER A 164 -35.73 6.10 -33.78
N ALA A 165 -34.75 6.38 -34.66
CA ALA A 165 -33.49 5.67 -34.73
C ALA A 165 -32.62 5.95 -33.48
N LEU A 166 -32.53 7.21 -33.02
CA LEU A 166 -31.76 7.57 -31.85
C LEU A 166 -32.35 7.02 -30.53
N ALA A 167 -33.65 6.78 -30.49
CA ALA A 167 -34.32 6.23 -29.29
C ALA A 167 -33.80 4.83 -28.87
N VAL A 168 -33.23 4.05 -29.81
CA VAL A 168 -32.65 2.73 -29.52
C VAL A 168 -31.12 2.77 -29.26
N ARG A 169 -30.51 3.96 -29.28
CA ARG A 169 -29.07 4.12 -29.03
C ARG A 169 -28.61 3.44 -27.74
N PRO A 170 -29.28 3.58 -26.56
CA PRO A 170 -28.82 2.93 -25.33
C PRO A 170 -28.78 1.40 -25.44
N LEU A 171 -29.65 0.80 -26.26
CA LEU A 171 -29.61 -0.63 -26.52
C LEU A 171 -28.38 -1.00 -27.36
N LEU A 172 -28.10 -0.23 -28.43
CA LEU A 172 -27.03 -0.54 -29.38
C LEU A 172 -25.64 -0.21 -28.83
N GLU A 173 -25.52 0.71 -27.90
CA GLU A 173 -24.27 0.96 -27.13
C GLU A 173 -23.81 -0.31 -26.39
N GLY A 174 -24.74 -1.15 -25.90
CA GLY A 174 -24.42 -2.44 -25.31
C GLY A 174 -24.04 -3.54 -26.32
N PHE A 175 -24.26 -3.31 -27.63
CA PHE A 175 -23.97 -4.24 -28.72
C PHE A 175 -23.39 -3.51 -29.93
N PRO A 176 -22.20 -2.88 -29.79
CA PRO A 176 -21.64 -2.00 -30.80
C PRO A 176 -21.25 -2.76 -32.07
N LEU A 177 -21.29 -2.06 -33.21
CA LEU A 177 -20.62 -2.50 -34.42
C LEU A 177 -19.13 -2.14 -34.30
N ARG A 178 -18.29 -3.15 -34.12
CA ARG A 178 -16.85 -2.97 -33.89
C ARG A 178 -16.08 -3.17 -35.20
N GLU A 179 -15.54 -2.09 -35.76
CA GLU A 179 -14.72 -2.11 -36.96
C GLU A 179 -13.28 -1.77 -36.65
N LEU A 180 -12.35 -2.30 -37.41
CA LEU A 180 -10.91 -2.00 -37.30
C LEU A 180 -10.38 -2.21 -35.86
N VAL A 181 -10.84 -3.24 -35.19
CA VAL A 181 -10.46 -3.51 -33.81
C VAL A 181 -8.96 -3.58 -33.63
N THR A 182 -8.44 -2.83 -32.70
CA THR A 182 -7.04 -2.85 -32.27
C THR A 182 -7.00 -3.19 -30.79
N ALA A 183 -6.15 -4.13 -30.40
CA ALA A 183 -5.89 -4.47 -29.01
C ALA A 183 -4.51 -3.92 -28.59
N SER A 184 -4.41 -3.42 -27.39
CA SER A 184 -3.14 -3.03 -26.80
C SER A 184 -2.32 -4.25 -26.34
N GLU A 185 -1.07 -4.00 -25.93
CA GLU A 185 -0.31 -4.97 -25.15
C GLU A 185 -0.99 -5.26 -23.82
N GLN A 186 -0.78 -6.48 -23.32
CA GLN A 186 -1.34 -6.94 -22.06
C GLN A 186 -0.57 -6.35 -20.88
N GLN A 187 -1.28 -5.85 -19.89
CA GLN A 187 -0.76 -5.39 -18.62
C GLN A 187 -1.11 -6.38 -17.52
N ALA A 188 -0.29 -6.42 -16.46
CA ALA A 188 -0.50 -7.32 -15.32
C ALA A 188 -0.82 -6.53 -14.03
N ILE A 189 -1.68 -7.11 -13.18
CA ILE A 189 -1.98 -6.62 -11.84
C ILE A 189 -1.83 -7.79 -10.87
N TRP A 190 -0.95 -7.64 -9.87
CA TRP A 190 -0.90 -8.56 -8.75
C TRP A 190 -1.89 -8.10 -7.69
N VAL A 191 -2.87 -8.93 -7.37
CA VAL A 191 -3.91 -8.65 -6.37
C VAL A 191 -3.60 -9.42 -5.10
N ASP A 192 -3.27 -8.69 -4.04
CA ASP A 192 -3.04 -9.22 -2.70
C ASP A 192 -4.33 -9.23 -1.86
N ARG A 193 -4.27 -9.90 -0.70
CA ARG A 193 -5.27 -9.76 0.35
C ARG A 193 -5.28 -8.34 0.96
N PRO A 194 -6.39 -7.89 1.60
CA PRO A 194 -6.51 -6.52 2.10
C PRO A 194 -5.41 -6.10 3.09
N ARG A 195 -4.83 -7.04 3.85
CA ARG A 195 -3.75 -6.77 4.81
C ARG A 195 -2.48 -6.22 4.13
N ALA A 196 -2.30 -6.45 2.85
CA ALA A 196 -1.20 -5.88 2.06
C ALA A 196 -1.25 -4.34 1.98
N LEU A 197 -2.43 -3.73 2.09
CA LEU A 197 -2.62 -2.28 2.06
C LEU A 197 -2.89 -1.71 3.45
N TYR A 198 -3.81 -2.36 4.20
CA TYR A 198 -4.37 -1.83 5.44
C TYR A 198 -3.97 -2.66 6.65
N GLY A 199 -3.49 -2.00 7.71
CA GLY A 199 -3.18 -2.63 8.97
C GLY A 199 -2.58 -1.69 10.01
N SER A 200 -2.68 -2.11 11.27
CA SER A 200 -2.10 -1.42 12.43
C SER A 200 -1.11 -2.38 13.09
N TRP A 201 0.16 -1.98 13.19
CA TRP A 201 1.27 -2.83 13.62
C TRP A 201 1.78 -2.47 15.01
N TYR A 202 2.13 -3.50 15.78
CA TYR A 202 2.74 -3.34 17.10
C TYR A 202 4.01 -4.20 17.17
N GLU A 203 5.16 -3.55 17.29
CA GLU A 203 6.44 -4.23 17.43
C GLU A 203 6.68 -4.61 18.89
N LEU A 204 6.96 -5.88 19.16
CA LEU A 204 7.07 -6.48 20.49
C LEU A 204 8.33 -7.34 20.60
N PHE A 205 9.13 -7.10 21.63
CA PHE A 205 10.26 -7.97 22.00
C PHE A 205 9.82 -9.02 23.02
N PRO A 206 9.61 -10.29 22.64
CA PRO A 206 9.14 -11.33 23.57
C PRO A 206 10.05 -11.47 24.80
N ARG A 207 11.37 -11.27 24.61
CA ARG A 207 12.36 -11.38 25.69
C ARG A 207 12.23 -10.33 26.81
N SER A 208 11.53 -9.22 26.56
CA SER A 208 11.30 -8.18 27.56
C SER A 208 10.00 -8.36 28.32
N GLU A 209 9.02 -9.07 27.73
CA GLU A 209 7.73 -9.27 28.37
C GLU A 209 7.81 -10.33 29.48
N GLY A 210 7.65 -9.90 30.74
CA GLY A 210 7.85 -10.75 31.91
C GLY A 210 9.31 -10.98 32.28
N ALA A 211 10.24 -10.21 31.71
CA ALA A 211 11.66 -10.25 32.06
C ALA A 211 11.90 -9.76 33.50
N SER A 212 13.03 -10.17 34.10
CA SER A 212 13.56 -9.67 35.35
C SER A 212 14.94 -9.08 35.16
N LEU A 213 15.25 -8.00 35.86
CA LEU A 213 16.59 -7.39 35.85
C LEU A 213 17.44 -7.82 37.05
N ASP A 214 16.83 -8.35 38.11
CA ASP A 214 17.53 -8.83 39.31
C ASP A 214 16.85 -10.10 39.87
N PRO A 215 17.43 -11.29 39.67
CA PRO A 215 18.50 -11.60 38.71
C PRO A 215 18.05 -11.42 37.26
N PRO A 216 18.97 -11.12 36.31
CA PRO A 216 18.65 -10.99 34.90
C PRO A 216 18.03 -12.28 34.36
N ARG A 217 16.86 -12.17 33.72
CA ARG A 217 16.13 -13.31 33.13
C ARG A 217 15.26 -12.84 31.97
N SER A 218 15.35 -13.53 30.87
CA SER A 218 14.50 -13.31 29.69
C SER A 218 13.01 -13.55 30.00
N GLY A 219 12.14 -12.79 29.34
CA GLY A 219 10.77 -13.21 29.06
C GLY A 219 10.75 -14.37 28.05
N THR A 220 9.60 -14.99 27.91
CA THR A 220 9.34 -16.16 27.04
C THR A 220 8.17 -15.90 26.12
N PHE A 221 7.91 -16.78 25.14
CA PHE A 221 6.66 -16.70 24.36
C PHE A 221 5.42 -16.81 25.24
N ALA A 222 5.46 -17.60 26.30
CA ALA A 222 4.35 -17.74 27.23
C ALA A 222 4.06 -16.42 27.97
N THR A 223 5.09 -15.73 28.48
CA THR A 223 4.92 -14.42 29.15
C THR A 223 4.57 -13.31 28.16
N ALA A 224 5.12 -13.35 26.95
CA ALA A 224 4.76 -12.39 25.90
C ALA A 224 3.30 -12.58 25.42
N ALA A 225 2.78 -13.80 25.43
CA ALA A 225 1.38 -14.09 25.10
C ALA A 225 0.39 -13.45 26.08
N GLU A 226 0.81 -13.16 27.33
CA GLU A 226 -0.02 -12.44 28.31
C GLU A 226 -0.29 -10.99 27.90
N ARG A 227 0.59 -10.39 27.08
CA ARG A 227 0.45 -9.02 26.57
C ARG A 227 -0.49 -8.93 25.34
N LEU A 228 -0.69 -10.01 24.59
CA LEU A 228 -1.47 -10.03 23.35
C LEU A 228 -2.92 -9.51 23.51
N PRO A 229 -3.68 -9.83 24.58
CA PRO A 229 -5.03 -9.29 24.77
C PRO A 229 -5.08 -7.76 24.81
N ASP A 230 -4.12 -7.11 25.46
CA ASP A 230 -4.07 -5.65 25.54
C ASP A 230 -3.73 -5.01 24.18
N ILE A 231 -2.82 -5.64 23.42
CA ILE A 231 -2.48 -5.21 22.05
C ILE A 231 -3.71 -5.34 21.14
N ALA A 232 -4.43 -6.45 21.22
CA ALA A 232 -5.68 -6.66 20.48
C ALA A 232 -6.76 -5.65 20.89
N GLN A 233 -6.87 -5.33 22.19
CA GLN A 233 -7.81 -4.33 22.70
C GLN A 233 -7.49 -2.92 22.20
N MET A 234 -6.21 -2.58 22.05
CA MET A 234 -5.80 -1.33 21.41
C MET A 234 -6.14 -1.30 19.90
N GLY A 235 -6.57 -2.41 19.32
CA GLY A 235 -7.02 -2.48 17.93
C GLY A 235 -5.88 -2.67 16.92
N PHE A 236 -4.73 -3.16 17.33
CA PHE A 236 -3.69 -3.57 16.40
C PHE A 236 -4.04 -4.87 15.68
N ASP A 237 -3.54 -5.02 14.48
CA ASP A 237 -3.83 -6.13 13.57
C ASP A 237 -2.65 -7.08 13.40
N VAL A 238 -1.42 -6.56 13.59
CA VAL A 238 -0.18 -7.29 13.38
C VAL A 238 0.74 -7.11 14.58
N VAL A 239 1.22 -8.22 15.14
CA VAL A 239 2.29 -8.24 16.14
C VAL A 239 3.59 -8.58 15.41
N TYR A 240 4.50 -7.60 15.35
CA TYR A 240 5.81 -7.79 14.73
C TYR A 240 6.84 -8.16 15.79
N LEU A 241 7.53 -9.27 15.56
CA LEU A 241 8.60 -9.81 16.40
C LEU A 241 9.96 -9.58 15.72
N PRO A 242 10.95 -8.98 16.43
CA PRO A 242 12.34 -9.03 16.00
C PRO A 242 12.81 -10.49 15.89
N PRO A 243 14.03 -10.76 15.37
CA PRO A 243 14.49 -12.14 15.24
C PRO A 243 14.38 -12.92 16.56
N VAL A 244 13.79 -14.09 16.51
CA VAL A 244 13.53 -14.98 17.67
C VAL A 244 14.55 -16.12 17.78
N HIS A 245 15.57 -16.07 16.94
CA HIS A 245 16.57 -17.11 16.76
C HIS A 245 17.65 -17.08 17.84
N PRO A 246 18.45 -18.17 18.00
CA PRO A 246 19.64 -18.14 18.83
C PRO A 246 20.56 -16.96 18.49
N ILE A 247 21.13 -16.34 19.51
CA ILE A 247 21.99 -15.15 19.37
C ILE A 247 23.45 -15.55 19.53
N GLY A 248 24.31 -15.08 18.63
CA GLY A 248 25.74 -15.33 18.65
C GLY A 248 26.42 -14.95 19.98
N LYS A 249 27.42 -15.71 20.34
CA LYS A 249 28.24 -15.50 21.55
C LYS A 249 29.55 -14.77 21.22
N VAL A 250 30.05 -14.93 20.00
CA VAL A 250 31.30 -14.31 19.52
C VAL A 250 31.04 -12.83 19.17
N ASN A 251 31.86 -11.94 19.73
CA ASN A 251 31.73 -10.47 19.60
C ASN A 251 30.35 -9.93 20.04
N ARG A 252 29.64 -10.64 20.92
CA ARG A 252 28.34 -10.25 21.46
C ARG A 252 28.38 -8.79 21.96
N LYS A 253 27.30 -8.07 21.75
CA LYS A 253 27.13 -6.71 22.29
C LYS A 253 26.48 -6.76 23.68
N GLY A 254 26.94 -5.85 24.55
CA GLY A 254 26.33 -5.63 25.84
C GLY A 254 25.41 -4.40 25.85
N PRO A 255 24.89 -4.00 27.04
CA PRO A 255 23.97 -2.89 27.20
C PRO A 255 24.45 -1.62 26.48
N ASN A 256 23.49 -0.91 25.86
CA ASN A 256 23.75 0.30 25.09
C ASN A 256 24.84 0.12 24.00
N ASN A 257 24.89 -1.08 23.38
CA ASN A 257 25.83 -1.42 22.31
C ASN A 257 27.31 -1.43 22.73
N THR A 258 27.60 -1.71 24.00
CA THR A 258 29.00 -1.84 24.45
C THR A 258 29.68 -3.05 23.82
N LEU A 259 31.00 -2.95 23.60
CA LEU A 259 31.82 -4.02 23.04
C LEU A 259 32.33 -5.01 24.11
N THR A 260 32.02 -4.76 25.37
CA THR A 260 32.43 -5.58 26.51
C THR A 260 31.19 -6.07 27.26
N PRO A 261 30.53 -7.13 26.75
CA PRO A 261 29.33 -7.68 27.39
C PRO A 261 29.67 -8.34 28.73
N GLY A 262 28.73 -8.30 29.67
CA GLY A 262 28.73 -9.16 30.85
C GLY A 262 28.33 -10.61 30.47
N PRO A 263 28.51 -11.55 31.40
CA PRO A 263 28.20 -12.96 31.15
C PRO A 263 26.69 -13.21 30.90
N ASP A 264 25.83 -12.38 31.46
CA ASP A 264 24.37 -12.52 31.41
C ASP A 264 23.71 -11.57 30.38
N ASP A 265 24.53 -10.83 29.60
CA ASP A 265 23.98 -9.92 28.59
C ASP A 265 23.39 -10.70 27.41
N PRO A 266 22.14 -10.39 26.99
CA PRO A 266 21.45 -11.18 25.98
C PRO A 266 21.99 -11.00 24.55
N GLY A 267 22.71 -9.91 24.27
CA GLY A 267 23.16 -9.58 22.92
C GLY A 267 22.05 -9.02 22.01
N SER A 268 22.39 -8.83 20.74
CA SER A 268 21.47 -8.33 19.71
C SER A 268 20.73 -9.48 19.03
N PRO A 269 19.37 -9.43 18.92
CA PRO A 269 18.62 -10.46 18.19
C PRO A 269 19.03 -10.56 16.70
N TRP A 270 19.55 -9.49 16.12
CA TRP A 270 20.01 -9.45 14.73
C TRP A 270 21.38 -10.10 14.51
N ALA A 271 22.11 -10.46 15.58
CA ALA A 271 23.30 -11.31 15.51
C ALA A 271 22.85 -12.78 15.57
N ILE A 272 22.26 -13.27 14.48
CA ILE A 272 21.56 -14.55 14.41
C ILE A 272 22.54 -15.71 14.37
N GLY A 273 22.29 -16.72 15.21
CA GLY A 273 22.91 -18.04 15.17
C GLY A 273 24.01 -18.25 16.21
N SER A 274 24.03 -19.46 16.76
CA SER A 274 25.03 -19.99 17.67
C SER A 274 25.08 -21.52 17.53
N ASP A 275 25.81 -22.19 18.43
CA ASP A 275 25.77 -23.65 18.57
C ASP A 275 24.36 -24.20 18.90
N GLU A 276 23.41 -23.34 19.22
CA GLU A 276 22.01 -23.69 19.52
C GLU A 276 21.10 -23.67 18.27
N GLY A 277 21.61 -23.21 17.12
CA GLY A 277 20.91 -23.18 15.84
C GLY A 277 21.00 -21.87 15.08
N GLY A 278 20.34 -21.78 13.95
CA GLY A 278 20.32 -20.64 13.03
C GLY A 278 18.92 -20.05 12.80
N HIS A 279 18.65 -19.69 11.56
CA HIS A 279 17.42 -18.99 11.14
C HIS A 279 16.13 -19.82 11.21
N ASP A 280 16.21 -21.10 11.48
CA ASP A 280 15.07 -22.02 11.65
C ASP A 280 14.96 -22.56 13.09
N ALA A 281 15.68 -21.96 14.04
CA ALA A 281 15.66 -22.33 15.45
C ALA A 281 15.12 -21.20 16.33
N ILE A 282 14.60 -21.54 17.49
CA ILE A 282 14.15 -20.61 18.53
C ILE A 282 15.26 -20.44 19.57
N HIS A 283 15.48 -19.20 20.04
CA HIS A 283 16.36 -18.92 21.17
C HIS A 283 15.88 -19.68 22.42
N PRO A 284 16.73 -20.47 23.08
CA PRO A 284 16.31 -21.32 24.21
C PRO A 284 15.61 -20.57 25.35
N ASP A 285 16.03 -19.31 25.61
CA ASP A 285 15.42 -18.48 26.65
C ASP A 285 13.99 -18.04 26.32
N LEU A 286 13.59 -18.08 25.05
CA LEU A 286 12.22 -17.76 24.62
C LEU A 286 11.28 -18.95 24.74
N GLY A 287 11.83 -20.18 24.74
CA GLY A 287 11.08 -21.43 24.76
C GLY A 287 11.42 -22.36 23.60
N THR A 288 10.47 -23.19 23.22
CA THR A 288 10.57 -24.19 22.14
C THR A 288 9.83 -23.74 20.88
N LEU A 289 9.91 -24.54 19.81
CA LEU A 289 9.09 -24.34 18.61
C LEU A 289 7.60 -24.48 18.92
N GLU A 290 7.24 -25.39 19.81
CA GLU A 290 5.85 -25.59 20.26
C GLU A 290 5.32 -24.37 21.05
N ASP A 291 6.18 -23.70 21.83
CA ASP A 291 5.82 -22.45 22.53
C ASP A 291 5.61 -21.30 21.52
N PHE A 292 6.43 -21.25 20.47
CA PHE A 292 6.23 -20.31 19.36
C PHE A 292 4.91 -20.59 18.62
N ASP A 293 4.64 -21.85 18.27
CA ASP A 293 3.39 -22.25 17.60
C ASP A 293 2.16 -21.86 18.46
N ALA A 294 2.26 -22.05 19.79
CA ALA A 294 1.21 -21.62 20.71
C ALA A 294 1.03 -20.09 20.76
N PHE A 295 2.14 -19.34 20.71
CA PHE A 295 2.09 -17.86 20.62
C PHE A 295 1.43 -17.39 19.32
N VAL A 296 1.81 -17.98 18.18
CA VAL A 296 1.19 -17.69 16.87
C VAL A 296 -0.30 -18.01 16.88
N SER A 297 -0.67 -19.20 17.37
CA SER A 297 -2.07 -19.61 17.50
C SER A 297 -2.87 -18.64 18.37
N ARG A 298 -2.32 -18.25 19.53
CA ARG A 298 -2.96 -17.27 20.42
C ARG A 298 -3.13 -15.90 19.77
N THR A 299 -2.16 -15.45 18.97
CA THR A 299 -2.24 -14.18 18.22
C THR A 299 -3.37 -14.23 17.20
N ILE A 300 -3.49 -15.34 16.46
CA ILE A 300 -4.56 -15.57 15.48
C ILE A 300 -5.94 -15.64 16.17
N ASP A 301 -6.07 -16.32 17.29
CA ASP A 301 -7.31 -16.41 18.07
C ASP A 301 -7.82 -15.05 18.55
N LEU A 302 -6.92 -14.08 18.72
CA LEU A 302 -7.24 -12.70 19.06
C LEU A 302 -7.52 -11.82 17.83
N GLY A 303 -7.53 -12.39 16.62
CA GLY A 303 -7.79 -11.69 15.36
C GLY A 303 -6.60 -10.91 14.81
N MET A 304 -5.40 -11.19 15.29
CA MET A 304 -4.15 -10.57 14.84
C MET A 304 -3.30 -11.57 14.04
N GLU A 305 -2.26 -11.07 13.38
CA GLU A 305 -1.28 -11.86 12.65
C GLU A 305 0.13 -11.62 13.22
N VAL A 306 0.99 -12.65 13.11
CA VAL A 306 2.41 -12.49 13.46
C VAL A 306 3.19 -12.06 12.22
N ALA A 307 3.98 -10.98 12.34
CA ALA A 307 5.06 -10.66 11.44
C ALA A 307 6.39 -11.06 12.08
N LEU A 308 7.22 -11.80 11.35
CA LEU A 308 8.54 -12.22 11.82
C LEU A 308 9.63 -11.47 11.06
N ASP A 309 10.70 -11.07 11.77
CA ASP A 309 11.87 -10.46 11.13
C ASP A 309 12.64 -11.48 10.28
N LEU A 310 12.94 -11.14 9.05
CA LEU A 310 13.81 -11.87 8.15
C LEU A 310 15.10 -11.08 7.94
N ALA A 311 16.08 -11.34 8.80
CA ALA A 311 17.39 -10.71 8.74
C ALA A 311 18.42 -11.68 8.14
N LEU A 312 18.78 -11.48 6.87
CA LEU A 312 19.72 -12.34 6.13
C LEU A 312 21.16 -11.97 6.43
N GLN A 313 21.58 -12.31 7.64
CA GLN A 313 22.93 -12.10 8.19
C GLN A 313 23.16 -13.08 9.34
N CYS A 314 24.41 -13.39 9.67
CA CYS A 314 24.79 -14.39 10.62
C CYS A 314 25.72 -13.85 11.70
N ALA A 315 25.63 -14.38 12.93
CA ALA A 315 26.69 -14.21 13.89
C ALA A 315 27.93 -15.03 13.45
N PRO A 316 29.14 -14.71 13.98
CA PRO A 316 30.36 -15.46 13.64
C PRO A 316 30.31 -16.95 13.98
N ASP A 317 29.52 -17.32 14.96
CA ASP A 317 29.30 -18.69 15.44
C ASP A 317 28.00 -19.34 14.92
N HIS A 318 27.40 -18.77 13.89
CA HIS A 318 26.27 -19.38 13.17
C HIS A 318 26.69 -20.71 12.49
N PRO A 319 25.88 -21.75 12.48
CA PRO A 319 26.21 -23.02 11.80
C PRO A 319 26.67 -22.84 10.34
N TRP A 320 26.03 -21.97 9.58
CA TRP A 320 26.43 -21.70 8.19
C TRP A 320 27.87 -21.16 8.04
N ALA A 321 28.42 -20.48 9.06
CA ALA A 321 29.79 -19.96 8.96
C ALA A 321 30.84 -21.09 8.86
N THR A 322 30.51 -22.29 9.35
CA THR A 322 31.35 -23.48 9.27
C THR A 322 30.90 -24.47 8.21
N GLU A 323 29.59 -24.62 8.01
CA GLU A 323 29.00 -25.61 7.08
C GLU A 323 29.03 -25.09 5.63
N HIS A 324 28.88 -23.79 5.44
CA HIS A 324 28.77 -23.10 4.15
C HIS A 324 29.68 -21.86 4.10
N PRO A 325 31.02 -21.99 4.25
CA PRO A 325 31.93 -20.86 4.21
C PRO A 325 31.87 -20.08 2.89
N GLU A 326 31.42 -20.71 1.80
CA GLU A 326 31.17 -20.09 0.50
C GLU A 326 30.09 -19.01 0.54
N TRP A 327 29.17 -19.03 1.51
CA TRP A 327 28.12 -18.00 1.67
C TRP A 327 28.62 -16.72 2.35
N PHE A 328 29.93 -16.62 2.58
CA PHE A 328 30.54 -15.45 3.22
C PHE A 328 31.68 -14.91 2.38
N THR A 329 31.99 -13.63 2.58
CA THR A 329 33.13 -12.98 1.92
C THR A 329 34.39 -13.13 2.76
N THR A 330 35.41 -13.81 2.22
CA THR A 330 36.71 -13.93 2.85
C THR A 330 37.60 -12.74 2.48
N ARG A 331 38.21 -12.09 3.47
CA ARG A 331 39.15 -11.01 3.29
C ARG A 331 40.54 -11.53 2.87
N VAL A 332 41.42 -10.62 2.47
CA VAL A 332 42.81 -10.95 2.03
C VAL A 332 43.68 -11.57 3.13
N ASP A 333 43.30 -11.37 4.39
CA ASP A 333 43.97 -11.96 5.57
C ASP A 333 43.38 -13.32 5.97
N GLY A 334 42.39 -13.84 5.23
CA GLY A 334 41.72 -15.10 5.48
C GLY A 334 40.57 -15.01 6.49
N THR A 335 40.28 -13.83 7.05
CA THR A 335 39.13 -13.65 7.94
C THR A 335 37.84 -13.46 7.16
N ILE A 336 36.69 -13.80 7.75
CA ILE A 336 35.35 -13.47 7.17
C ILE A 336 35.08 -11.98 7.39
N ALA A 337 34.52 -11.33 6.37
CA ALA A 337 34.13 -9.93 6.44
C ALA A 337 32.92 -9.77 7.38
N TYR A 338 33.03 -8.90 8.37
CA TYR A 338 31.89 -8.49 9.20
C TYR A 338 31.16 -7.30 8.56
N ALA A 339 29.90 -7.05 9.01
CA ALA A 339 29.13 -5.91 8.53
C ALA A 339 29.78 -4.59 8.95
N GLU A 340 29.90 -3.64 8.03
CA GLU A 340 30.43 -2.31 8.30
C GLU A 340 29.80 -1.23 7.43
N ASN A 341 29.68 -0.03 8.00
CA ASN A 341 29.44 1.21 7.29
C ASN A 341 30.46 2.22 7.79
N PRO A 342 31.65 2.26 7.18
CA PRO A 342 32.82 2.95 7.74
C PRO A 342 32.50 4.40 8.17
N PRO A 343 32.96 4.81 9.36
CA PRO A 343 33.81 4.07 10.29
C PRO A 343 33.12 3.11 11.25
N LYS A 344 31.75 2.94 11.16
CA LYS A 344 31.00 2.00 12.02
C LYS A 344 31.30 0.56 11.65
N LYS A 345 31.44 -0.30 12.68
CA LYS A 345 31.71 -1.74 12.57
C LYS A 345 30.72 -2.54 13.41
N TYR A 346 30.23 -3.63 12.84
CA TYR A 346 29.32 -4.58 13.48
C TYR A 346 29.96 -5.97 13.48
N GLN A 347 30.94 -6.17 14.40
CA GLN A 347 31.76 -7.40 14.43
C GLN A 347 30.97 -8.65 14.82
N ASP A 348 29.81 -8.50 15.40
CA ASP A 348 28.86 -9.54 15.76
C ASP A 348 28.01 -10.03 14.57
N ILE A 349 28.20 -9.45 13.35
CA ILE A 349 27.39 -9.74 12.17
C ILE A 349 28.26 -10.00 10.95
N TYR A 350 28.10 -11.15 10.32
CA TYR A 350 28.63 -11.51 9.01
C TYR A 350 27.55 -11.38 7.94
N PRO A 351 27.66 -10.46 6.97
CA PRO A 351 26.77 -10.41 5.81
C PRO A 351 26.91 -11.65 4.95
N LEU A 352 25.79 -12.11 4.36
CA LEU A 352 25.79 -13.18 3.38
C LEU A 352 26.31 -12.68 2.02
N ASN A 353 27.05 -13.53 1.32
CA ASN A 353 27.54 -13.31 -0.04
C ASN A 353 26.64 -14.06 -1.03
N PHE A 354 25.94 -13.33 -1.87
CA PHE A 354 24.99 -13.86 -2.85
C PHE A 354 25.62 -14.25 -4.19
N ASP A 355 26.94 -13.99 -4.37
CA ASP A 355 27.63 -14.20 -5.65
C ASP A 355 28.34 -15.54 -5.74
N ASN A 356 28.81 -16.09 -4.60
CA ASN A 356 29.67 -17.27 -4.58
C ASN A 356 28.89 -18.58 -4.84
N ASP A 357 27.72 -18.73 -4.19
CA ASP A 357 26.81 -19.87 -4.39
C ASP A 357 25.36 -19.39 -4.36
N PRO A 358 24.88 -18.69 -5.37
CA PRO A 358 23.51 -18.19 -5.40
C PRO A 358 22.48 -19.33 -5.35
N ALA A 359 22.75 -20.47 -5.99
CA ALA A 359 21.80 -21.57 -6.03
C ALA A 359 21.56 -22.20 -4.67
N GLY A 360 22.61 -22.48 -3.91
CA GLY A 360 22.53 -23.05 -2.56
C GLY A 360 21.91 -22.06 -1.57
N LEU A 361 22.40 -20.82 -1.56
CA LEU A 361 21.89 -19.78 -0.65
C LEU A 361 20.43 -19.44 -0.92
N TYR A 362 20.03 -19.29 -2.18
CA TYR A 362 18.64 -19.00 -2.56
C TYR A 362 17.69 -20.11 -2.09
N ALA A 363 18.06 -21.38 -2.35
CA ALA A 363 17.25 -22.52 -1.93
C ALA A 363 17.11 -22.60 -0.41
N GLU A 364 18.17 -22.31 0.34
CA GLU A 364 18.14 -22.33 1.79
C GLU A 364 17.29 -21.20 2.37
N VAL A 365 17.40 -19.97 1.86
CA VAL A 365 16.54 -18.87 2.32
C VAL A 365 15.08 -19.15 2.01
N LEU A 366 14.77 -19.71 0.84
CA LEU A 366 13.40 -20.13 0.50
C LEU A 366 12.89 -21.21 1.47
N ARG A 367 13.73 -22.17 1.84
CA ARG A 367 13.41 -23.19 2.84
C ARG A 367 13.08 -22.57 4.20
N VAL A 368 13.90 -21.61 4.66
CA VAL A 368 13.68 -20.88 5.92
C VAL A 368 12.36 -20.11 5.91
N VAL A 369 12.06 -19.37 4.83
CA VAL A 369 10.80 -18.62 4.71
C VAL A 369 9.61 -19.58 4.77
N ARG A 370 9.65 -20.69 4.03
CA ARG A 370 8.60 -21.73 4.05
C ARG A 370 8.45 -22.41 5.40
N PHE A 371 9.56 -22.68 6.10
CA PHE A 371 9.54 -23.25 7.44
C PHE A 371 8.70 -22.41 8.42
N TRP A 372 8.85 -21.09 8.38
CA TRP A 372 8.07 -20.18 9.23
C TRP A 372 6.66 -19.97 8.69
N ALA A 373 6.47 -19.95 7.37
CA ALA A 373 5.14 -19.88 6.76
C ALA A 373 4.27 -21.09 7.13
N ASP A 374 4.85 -22.30 7.13
CA ASP A 374 4.17 -23.55 7.55
C ASP A 374 3.75 -23.52 9.03
N ARG A 375 4.39 -22.68 9.86
CA ARG A 375 4.05 -22.42 11.27
C ARG A 375 3.08 -21.27 11.50
N GLY A 376 2.48 -20.75 10.43
CA GLY A 376 1.46 -19.69 10.49
C GLY A 376 1.97 -18.28 10.40
N VAL A 377 3.27 -18.06 10.18
CA VAL A 377 3.81 -16.73 9.88
C VAL A 377 3.42 -16.34 8.45
N ARG A 378 2.61 -15.29 8.30
CA ARG A 378 2.13 -14.84 6.99
C ARG A 378 2.69 -13.49 6.58
N ILE A 379 3.55 -12.89 7.40
CA ILE A 379 4.19 -11.61 7.14
C ILE A 379 5.65 -11.68 7.54
N PHE A 380 6.54 -11.24 6.66
CA PHE A 380 7.96 -11.08 6.95
C PHE A 380 8.35 -9.60 6.86
N ARG A 381 8.86 -9.05 7.95
CA ARG A 381 9.57 -7.78 7.93
C ARG A 381 11.02 -8.07 7.58
N VAL A 382 11.48 -7.52 6.48
CA VAL A 382 12.80 -7.83 5.95
C VAL A 382 13.80 -6.75 6.35
N ASP A 383 14.82 -7.17 7.09
CA ASP A 383 15.89 -6.30 7.58
C ASP A 383 16.84 -5.91 6.45
N ASN A 384 17.01 -4.60 6.24
CA ASN A 384 17.94 -4.03 5.27
C ASN A 384 17.96 -4.73 3.89
N PRO A 385 16.82 -4.91 3.18
CA PRO A 385 16.78 -5.62 1.89
C PRO A 385 17.61 -4.92 0.81
N HIS A 386 17.85 -3.63 0.93
CA HIS A 386 18.65 -2.84 0.00
C HIS A 386 20.16 -3.19 0.01
N THR A 387 20.61 -4.03 0.94
CA THR A 387 21.96 -4.56 1.02
C THR A 387 22.12 -5.93 0.35
N LYS A 388 21.08 -6.46 -0.25
CA LYS A 388 21.03 -7.75 -0.95
C LYS A 388 20.62 -7.51 -2.43
N PRO A 389 20.92 -8.46 -3.36
CA PRO A 389 20.61 -8.29 -4.77
C PRO A 389 19.10 -8.19 -5.04
N LEU A 390 18.72 -7.33 -5.99
CA LEU A 390 17.30 -7.14 -6.37
C LEU A 390 16.72 -8.38 -7.06
N ASP A 391 17.51 -9.05 -7.89
CA ASP A 391 17.11 -10.29 -8.58
C ASP A 391 16.87 -11.44 -7.60
N PHE A 392 17.61 -11.49 -6.48
CA PHE A 392 17.33 -12.42 -5.39
C PHE A 392 15.93 -12.16 -4.81
N TRP A 393 15.56 -10.91 -4.54
CA TRP A 393 14.24 -10.59 -3.98
C TRP A 393 13.12 -10.87 -4.98
N GLU A 394 13.28 -10.48 -6.26
CA GLU A 394 12.33 -10.80 -7.32
C GLU A 394 12.06 -12.30 -7.39
N TRP A 395 13.14 -13.11 -7.33
CA TRP A 395 13.06 -14.56 -7.35
C TRP A 395 12.40 -15.13 -6.08
N LEU A 396 12.87 -14.74 -4.88
CA LEU A 396 12.38 -15.28 -3.61
C LEU A 396 10.89 -15.00 -3.42
N ILE A 397 10.49 -13.75 -3.60
CA ILE A 397 9.09 -13.34 -3.46
C ILE A 397 8.24 -14.07 -4.49
N GLY A 398 8.72 -14.17 -5.75
CA GLY A 398 8.03 -14.92 -6.79
C GLY A 398 7.86 -16.40 -6.47
N GLU A 399 8.90 -17.07 -5.90
CA GLU A 399 8.81 -18.49 -5.50
C GLU A 399 7.87 -18.71 -4.31
N VAL A 400 7.88 -17.82 -3.33
CA VAL A 400 6.95 -17.89 -2.19
C VAL A 400 5.51 -17.71 -2.66
N LYS A 401 5.25 -16.70 -3.48
CA LYS A 401 3.90 -16.39 -3.99
C LYS A 401 3.27 -17.49 -4.85
N LYS A 402 4.07 -18.43 -5.40
CA LYS A 402 3.54 -19.59 -6.14
C LYS A 402 2.81 -20.60 -5.24
N THR A 403 3.24 -20.75 -3.99
CA THR A 403 2.68 -21.72 -3.02
C THR A 403 1.89 -21.04 -1.91
N ASP A 404 2.30 -19.83 -1.52
CA ASP A 404 1.78 -19.05 -0.40
C ASP A 404 1.47 -17.61 -0.84
N PRO A 405 0.46 -17.39 -1.70
CA PRO A 405 0.15 -16.09 -2.27
C PRO A 405 -0.25 -15.05 -1.23
N ASP A 406 -0.71 -15.47 -0.07
CA ASP A 406 -1.12 -14.65 1.06
C ASP A 406 0.04 -14.15 1.95
N VAL A 407 1.26 -14.67 1.74
CA VAL A 407 2.46 -14.17 2.45
C VAL A 407 2.84 -12.78 1.97
N LEU A 408 3.11 -11.88 2.92
CA LEU A 408 3.46 -10.48 2.68
C LEU A 408 4.91 -10.20 3.10
N PHE A 409 5.56 -9.28 2.39
CA PHE A 409 6.92 -8.83 2.68
C PHE A 409 6.94 -7.32 2.90
N LEU A 410 7.38 -6.87 4.09
CA LEU A 410 7.58 -5.47 4.44
C LEU A 410 9.09 -5.15 4.38
N ALA A 411 9.49 -4.24 3.48
CA ALA A 411 10.88 -3.81 3.35
C ALA A 411 11.23 -2.77 4.41
N GLU A 412 12.27 -3.03 5.21
CA GLU A 412 12.93 -1.99 6.00
C GLU A 412 14.12 -1.44 5.19
N ALA A 413 13.87 -0.38 4.43
CA ALA A 413 14.82 0.12 3.46
C ALA A 413 14.96 1.65 3.52
N PHE A 414 15.75 2.14 4.47
CA PHE A 414 16.12 3.56 4.53
C PHE A 414 17.33 3.80 3.61
N THR A 415 17.05 3.99 2.33
CA THR A 415 18.05 4.02 1.27
C THR A 415 17.70 5.07 0.20
N ARG A 416 18.51 5.13 -0.86
CA ARG A 416 18.29 6.05 -1.98
C ARG A 416 16.94 5.77 -2.65
N PRO A 417 16.21 6.80 -3.12
CA PRO A 417 14.87 6.62 -3.71
C PRO A 417 14.82 5.56 -4.81
N ALA A 418 15.81 5.53 -5.71
CA ALA A 418 15.86 4.53 -6.79
C ALA A 418 15.82 3.08 -6.26
N MET A 419 16.60 2.76 -5.22
CA MET A 419 16.62 1.44 -4.62
C MET A 419 15.30 1.15 -3.88
N MET A 420 14.77 2.11 -3.13
CA MET A 420 13.53 1.97 -2.38
C MET A 420 12.34 1.67 -3.31
N HIS A 421 12.23 2.43 -4.41
CA HIS A 421 11.19 2.20 -5.42
C HIS A 421 11.37 0.87 -6.16
N GLU A 422 12.61 0.46 -6.44
CA GLU A 422 12.85 -0.81 -7.13
C GLU A 422 12.50 -2.02 -6.24
N LEU A 423 12.73 -1.95 -4.92
CA LEU A 423 12.25 -2.98 -3.99
C LEU A 423 10.73 -3.16 -4.08
N GLY A 424 9.97 -2.06 -4.15
CA GLY A 424 8.52 -2.15 -4.38
C GLY A 424 8.18 -2.84 -5.70
N ARG A 425 8.89 -2.52 -6.80
CA ARG A 425 8.64 -3.10 -8.14
C ARG A 425 8.94 -4.59 -8.20
N VAL A 426 10.02 -5.06 -7.54
CA VAL A 426 10.39 -6.49 -7.55
C VAL A 426 9.50 -7.35 -6.66
N GLY A 427 8.52 -6.75 -5.94
CA GLY A 427 7.45 -7.50 -5.28
C GLY A 427 7.31 -7.30 -3.78
N PHE A 428 8.09 -6.44 -3.13
CA PHE A 428 7.83 -6.10 -1.74
C PHE A 428 6.43 -5.53 -1.59
N THR A 429 5.66 -6.10 -0.69
CA THR A 429 4.24 -5.78 -0.49
C THR A 429 4.04 -4.42 0.15
N GLN A 430 4.89 -4.08 1.13
CA GLN A 430 4.92 -2.82 1.86
C GLN A 430 6.36 -2.35 2.05
N SER A 431 6.55 -1.07 2.37
CA SER A 431 7.83 -0.49 2.72
C SER A 431 7.71 0.43 3.93
N TYR A 432 8.70 0.37 4.84
CA TYR A 432 8.99 1.49 5.71
C TYR A 432 9.22 2.73 4.87
N THR A 433 9.02 3.91 5.47
CA THR A 433 9.06 5.18 4.75
C THR A 433 9.84 6.22 5.53
N TYR A 434 10.21 7.31 4.87
CA TYR A 434 10.82 8.47 5.53
C TYR A 434 9.83 9.32 6.33
N PHE A 435 8.59 8.85 6.54
CA PHE A 435 7.59 9.51 7.39
C PHE A 435 8.15 9.89 8.76
N THR A 436 8.96 9.03 9.39
CA THR A 436 9.51 9.24 10.74
C THR A 436 10.25 10.57 10.86
N TRP A 437 10.93 11.03 9.79
CA TRP A 437 11.68 12.29 9.76
C TRP A 437 10.92 13.47 9.16
N ARG A 438 9.68 13.27 8.66
CA ARG A 438 8.85 14.36 8.13
C ARG A 438 8.01 14.95 9.23
N THR A 439 8.18 16.26 9.51
CA THR A 439 7.50 16.95 10.62
C THR A 439 6.76 18.22 10.19
N GLY A 440 7.20 18.87 9.12
CA GLY A 440 6.60 20.08 8.59
C GLY A 440 5.44 19.81 7.63
N LYS A 441 4.47 20.73 7.55
CA LYS A 441 3.26 20.62 6.73
C LYS A 441 3.58 20.33 5.26
N VAL A 442 4.39 21.19 4.63
CA VAL A 442 4.70 21.09 3.20
C VAL A 442 5.40 19.78 2.88
N GLU A 443 6.43 19.43 3.66
CA GLU A 443 7.17 18.19 3.43
C GLU A 443 6.33 16.92 3.64
N LEU A 444 5.34 16.96 4.54
CA LEU A 444 4.38 15.86 4.73
C LEU A 444 3.43 15.74 3.54
N GLN A 445 2.90 16.88 3.06
CA GLN A 445 2.01 16.91 1.90
C GLN A 445 2.70 16.42 0.64
N ASP A 446 3.89 16.94 0.33
CA ASP A 446 4.68 16.53 -0.83
C ASP A 446 5.03 15.04 -0.74
N TYR A 447 5.43 14.58 0.44
CA TYR A 447 5.78 13.18 0.64
C TYR A 447 4.60 12.22 0.47
N VAL A 448 3.43 12.58 0.97
CA VAL A 448 2.20 11.79 0.76
C VAL A 448 1.80 11.79 -0.72
N ALA A 449 1.94 12.93 -1.43
CA ALA A 449 1.68 12.99 -2.87
C ALA A 449 2.62 12.04 -3.65
N ASP A 450 3.93 12.03 -3.35
CA ASP A 450 4.88 11.10 -3.95
C ASP A 450 4.52 9.63 -3.69
N LEU A 451 4.00 9.33 -2.49
CA LEU A 451 3.54 7.97 -2.14
C LEU A 451 2.26 7.58 -2.88
N VAL A 452 1.34 8.53 -3.10
CA VAL A 452 0.13 8.32 -3.92
C VAL A 452 0.52 8.02 -5.38
N ASP A 453 1.47 8.76 -5.94
CA ASP A 453 1.95 8.53 -7.30
C ASP A 453 2.65 7.17 -7.46
N SER A 454 3.29 6.67 -6.41
CA SER A 454 3.96 5.36 -6.40
C SER A 454 3.05 4.19 -5.98
N ALA A 455 1.79 4.45 -5.62
CA ALA A 455 0.82 3.44 -5.17
C ALA A 455 0.65 2.23 -6.10
N PRO A 456 0.81 2.34 -7.44
CA PRO A 456 0.76 1.17 -8.32
C PRO A 456 1.80 0.09 -8.06
N TYR A 457 2.89 0.38 -7.31
CA TYR A 457 3.95 -0.61 -7.05
C TYR A 457 4.56 -0.51 -5.64
N MET A 458 4.19 0.49 -4.83
CA MET A 458 4.73 0.67 -3.47
C MET A 458 3.60 1.07 -2.50
N ARG A 459 3.49 0.37 -1.39
CA ARG A 459 2.53 0.67 -0.32
C ARG A 459 3.28 1.07 0.95
N PRO A 460 3.02 2.25 1.51
CA PRO A 460 3.70 2.72 2.71
C PRO A 460 3.22 2.02 3.97
N ASN A 461 4.14 1.87 4.93
CA ASN A 461 3.84 1.61 6.33
C ASN A 461 4.47 2.73 7.18
N PHE A 462 3.66 3.50 7.91
CA PHE A 462 4.10 4.65 8.69
C PHE A 462 4.40 4.23 10.12
N PHE A 463 5.63 3.81 10.41
CA PHE A 463 6.08 3.62 11.77
C PHE A 463 6.40 4.97 12.43
N VAL A 464 5.84 5.22 13.62
CA VAL A 464 6.08 6.45 14.39
C VAL A 464 7.44 6.45 15.07
N ASN A 465 7.94 5.26 15.42
CA ASN A 465 9.24 4.98 16.01
C ASN A 465 9.63 3.53 15.71
N THR A 466 10.90 3.20 15.85
CA THR A 466 11.43 1.82 15.81
C THR A 466 12.48 1.66 16.90
N PRO A 467 12.96 0.47 17.22
CA PRO A 467 14.08 0.29 18.17
C PRO A 467 15.35 1.05 17.80
N ASP A 468 15.53 1.40 16.53
CA ASP A 468 16.67 2.15 15.98
C ASP A 468 16.42 3.64 15.83
N ILE A 469 15.13 4.07 15.84
CA ILE A 469 14.75 5.42 15.42
C ILE A 469 13.83 6.05 16.46
N LEU A 470 14.43 6.80 17.37
CA LEU A 470 13.78 7.75 18.25
C LEU A 470 14.04 9.16 17.70
N HIS A 471 13.16 9.61 16.78
CA HIS A 471 13.33 10.93 16.15
C HIS A 471 13.33 12.08 17.16
N ALA A 472 14.08 13.15 16.88
CA ALA A 472 14.22 14.31 17.77
C ALA A 472 12.87 14.92 18.19
N SER A 473 11.84 14.88 17.35
CA SER A 473 10.51 15.35 17.71
C SER A 473 9.93 14.61 18.91
N LEU A 474 10.10 13.28 18.97
CA LEU A 474 9.66 12.47 20.13
C LEU A 474 10.53 12.72 21.36
N GLN A 475 11.83 12.98 21.19
CA GLN A 475 12.75 13.24 22.30
C GLN A 475 12.39 14.54 23.03
N TYR A 476 11.95 15.58 22.30
CA TYR A 476 11.83 16.95 22.84
C TYR A 476 10.41 17.53 22.82
N GLY A 477 9.45 16.89 22.12
CA GLY A 477 8.09 17.42 21.96
C GLY A 477 7.13 17.12 23.12
N GLY A 478 7.55 16.29 24.08
CA GLY A 478 6.70 15.87 25.22
C GLY A 478 5.49 15.02 24.81
N PRO A 479 4.57 14.73 25.73
CA PRO A 479 3.39 13.90 25.44
C PRO A 479 2.53 14.35 24.25
N PRO A 480 2.35 15.66 23.95
CA PRO A 480 1.55 16.08 22.80
C PRO A 480 2.08 15.59 21.44
N VAL A 481 3.40 15.51 21.25
CA VAL A 481 3.96 15.05 19.98
C VAL A 481 3.64 13.59 19.69
N PHE A 482 3.49 12.74 20.74
CA PHE A 482 3.10 11.35 20.56
C PHE A 482 1.68 11.24 19.97
N LYS A 483 0.73 12.08 20.43
CA LYS A 483 -0.59 12.18 19.81
C LYS A 483 -0.50 12.64 18.35
N VAL A 484 0.24 13.74 18.09
CA VAL A 484 0.40 14.29 16.73
C VAL A 484 0.97 13.24 15.77
N ARG A 485 2.05 12.54 16.18
CA ARG A 485 2.67 11.50 15.33
C ARG A 485 1.74 10.30 15.10
N ALA A 486 1.01 9.86 16.13
CA ALA A 486 0.04 8.78 16.01
C ALA A 486 -1.10 9.15 15.04
N VAL A 487 -1.66 10.37 15.15
CA VAL A 487 -2.71 10.87 14.24
C VAL A 487 -2.21 10.92 12.80
N LEU A 488 -1.03 11.51 12.56
CA LEU A 488 -0.43 11.55 11.22
C LEU A 488 -0.25 10.16 10.62
N ALA A 489 0.35 9.24 11.39
CA ALA A 489 0.60 7.88 10.90
C ALA A 489 -0.70 7.12 10.64
N ALA A 490 -1.61 7.13 11.61
CA ALA A 490 -2.84 6.35 11.58
C ALA A 490 -3.86 6.85 10.54
N LEU A 491 -3.94 8.17 10.30
CA LEU A 491 -5.01 8.76 9.49
C LEU A 491 -4.57 9.22 8.09
N LEU A 492 -3.25 9.35 7.83
CA LEU A 492 -2.74 9.59 6.47
C LEU A 492 -2.47 8.29 5.71
N SER A 493 -1.86 7.30 6.39
CA SER A 493 -1.49 6.03 5.76
C SER A 493 -2.50 4.92 6.06
N PRO A 494 -2.81 4.04 5.09
CA PRO A 494 -3.61 2.86 5.35
C PRO A 494 -2.88 1.82 6.23
N SER A 495 -1.55 1.82 6.27
CA SER A 495 -0.76 0.98 7.18
C SER A 495 0.15 1.83 8.05
N TRP A 496 0.16 1.54 9.35
CA TRP A 496 0.97 2.25 10.32
C TRP A 496 1.42 1.35 11.47
N GLY A 497 2.43 1.77 12.22
CA GLY A 497 2.93 0.96 13.32
C GLY A 497 3.60 1.76 14.43
N VAL A 498 3.68 1.10 15.59
CA VAL A 498 4.39 1.57 16.77
C VAL A 498 5.36 0.50 17.26
N TYR A 499 6.48 0.91 17.83
CA TYR A 499 7.33 0.09 18.67
C TYR A 499 6.88 0.20 20.12
N SER A 500 6.82 -0.91 20.85
CA SER A 500 6.35 -1.00 22.24
C SER A 500 7.07 0.00 23.14
N GLY A 501 6.31 0.63 24.07
CA GLY A 501 6.77 1.76 24.89
C GLY A 501 6.43 3.14 24.31
N PHE A 502 5.99 3.23 23.05
CA PHE A 502 5.45 4.47 22.49
C PHE A 502 4.24 4.96 23.30
N GLU A 503 3.35 4.05 23.68
CA GLU A 503 2.20 4.36 24.51
C GLU A 503 2.57 4.82 25.94
N LEU A 504 3.77 4.50 26.42
CA LEU A 504 4.32 4.96 27.69
C LEU A 504 5.14 6.26 27.56
N TYR A 505 5.13 6.87 26.39
CA TYR A 505 5.90 8.08 26.08
C TYR A 505 7.42 7.91 26.25
N GLU A 506 7.95 6.73 25.95
CA GLU A 506 9.39 6.49 26.00
C GLU A 506 10.12 7.40 25.00
N HIS A 507 10.97 8.31 25.50
CA HIS A 507 11.58 9.38 24.72
C HIS A 507 13.05 9.66 25.03
N VAL A 508 13.69 8.82 25.84
CA VAL A 508 15.05 9.08 26.29
C VAL A 508 16.04 8.46 25.31
N ALA A 509 16.78 9.31 24.62
CA ALA A 509 17.85 8.88 23.73
C ALA A 509 19.11 8.46 24.50
N LEU A 510 19.91 7.56 23.90
CA LEU A 510 21.21 7.10 24.44
C LEU A 510 22.15 8.27 24.78
N ARG A 511 22.14 9.31 23.93
CA ARG A 511 22.90 10.56 24.13
C ARG A 511 22.30 11.66 23.25
N PRO A 512 22.57 12.94 23.56
CA PRO A 512 22.12 14.04 22.71
C PRO A 512 22.57 13.85 21.24
N GLY A 513 21.62 14.03 20.30
CA GLY A 513 21.83 13.86 18.87
C GLY A 513 21.86 12.41 18.38
N SER A 514 21.60 11.42 19.24
CA SER A 514 21.36 10.04 18.86
C SER A 514 19.86 9.79 18.64
N GLU A 515 19.53 8.92 17.71
CA GLU A 515 18.19 8.38 17.54
C GLU A 515 18.02 7.01 18.23
N GLU A 516 19.07 6.48 18.83
CA GLU A 516 19.02 5.24 19.61
C GLU A 516 18.45 5.49 21.01
N TYR A 517 17.58 4.59 21.47
CA TYR A 517 17.04 4.62 22.82
C TYR A 517 18.12 4.33 23.86
N LEU A 518 18.07 5.05 25.00
CA LEU A 518 18.79 4.64 26.21
C LEU A 518 18.19 3.31 26.70
N ASP A 519 19.07 2.38 27.09
CA ASP A 519 18.68 1.05 27.55
C ASP A 519 17.80 0.29 26.55
N SER A 520 18.23 0.34 25.26
CA SER A 520 17.52 -0.25 24.15
C SER A 520 17.36 -1.77 24.29
N GLU A 521 16.16 -2.27 24.00
CA GLU A 521 15.85 -3.71 23.94
C GLU A 521 16.66 -4.47 22.89
N LYS A 522 17.31 -3.77 21.97
CA LYS A 522 18.27 -4.39 21.03
C LYS A 522 19.44 -5.07 21.73
N PHE A 523 19.79 -4.64 22.95
CA PHE A 523 21.01 -5.09 23.63
C PHE A 523 20.77 -5.57 25.07
N GLN A 524 19.57 -5.36 25.61
CA GLN A 524 19.24 -5.72 26.99
C GLN A 524 17.75 -5.97 27.20
N TYR A 525 17.38 -6.56 28.31
CA TYR A 525 15.98 -6.71 28.69
C TYR A 525 15.41 -5.37 29.16
N ARG A 526 14.16 -5.09 28.78
CA ARG A 526 13.43 -3.87 29.17
C ARG A 526 12.02 -4.21 29.63
N PRO A 527 11.85 -4.74 30.85
CA PRO A 527 10.53 -4.95 31.41
C PRO A 527 9.84 -3.61 31.60
N ARG A 528 8.55 -3.52 31.24
CA ARG A 528 7.73 -2.32 31.36
C ARG A 528 6.61 -2.53 32.36
N ASP A 529 6.24 -1.45 33.05
CA ASP A 529 5.06 -1.40 33.90
C ASP A 529 3.86 -0.87 33.09
N TRP A 530 3.06 -1.77 32.57
CA TRP A 530 1.89 -1.44 31.77
C TRP A 530 0.71 -0.87 32.56
N SER A 531 0.79 -0.80 33.90
CA SER A 531 -0.24 -0.18 34.76
C SER A 531 -0.14 1.35 34.80
N GLN A 532 0.92 1.94 34.28
CA GLN A 532 1.12 3.38 34.25
C GLN A 532 0.12 4.08 33.32
N PRO A 533 -0.25 5.36 33.61
CA PRO A 533 -1.02 6.17 32.67
C PRO A 533 -0.34 6.23 31.29
N SER A 534 -1.09 5.96 30.24
CA SER A 534 -0.53 5.75 28.92
C SER A 534 -1.39 6.34 27.80
N LEU A 535 -0.83 6.39 26.59
CA LEU A 535 -1.51 6.79 25.36
C LEU A 535 -2.41 5.67 24.80
N ALA A 536 -2.42 4.47 25.40
CA ALA A 536 -3.17 3.31 24.89
C ALA A 536 -4.65 3.59 24.59
N PRO A 537 -5.43 4.33 25.43
CA PRO A 537 -6.81 4.67 25.09
C PRO A 537 -6.94 5.51 23.82
N TYR A 538 -5.97 6.39 23.56
CA TYR A 538 -5.95 7.24 22.37
C TYR A 538 -5.63 6.42 21.11
N LEU A 539 -4.63 5.53 21.18
CA LEU A 539 -4.31 4.59 20.10
C LEU A 539 -5.51 3.68 19.81
N THR A 540 -6.20 3.22 20.84
CA THR A 540 -7.44 2.45 20.72
C THR A 540 -8.47 3.21 19.88
N ARG A 541 -8.71 4.50 20.20
CA ARG A 541 -9.69 5.32 19.46
C ARG A 541 -9.27 5.51 18.00
N LEU A 542 -8.00 5.79 17.72
CA LEU A 542 -7.50 5.90 16.35
C LEU A 542 -7.71 4.61 15.55
N ASN A 543 -7.39 3.45 16.12
CA ASN A 543 -7.58 2.17 15.46
C ASN A 543 -9.06 1.82 15.28
N GLN A 544 -9.94 2.22 16.20
CA GLN A 544 -11.39 2.09 16.04
C GLN A 544 -11.88 2.91 14.85
N LEU A 545 -11.51 4.20 14.77
CA LEU A 545 -11.86 5.07 13.64
C LEU A 545 -11.44 4.47 12.29
N ARG A 546 -10.23 3.92 12.21
CA ARG A 546 -9.72 3.25 11.02
C ARG A 546 -10.56 2.05 10.58
N ARG A 547 -11.20 1.35 11.53
CA ARG A 547 -12.11 0.23 11.26
C ARG A 547 -13.53 0.70 10.93
N GLU A 548 -14.00 1.76 11.58
CA GLU A 548 -15.32 2.35 11.39
C GLU A 548 -15.44 3.07 10.03
N HIS A 549 -14.35 3.69 9.55
CA HIS A 549 -14.31 4.49 8.33
C HIS A 549 -13.54 3.80 7.20
N ALA A 550 -14.25 3.36 6.17
CA ALA A 550 -13.65 2.75 4.99
C ALA A 550 -12.70 3.71 4.25
N SER A 551 -12.97 5.02 4.30
CA SER A 551 -12.11 6.05 3.70
C SER A 551 -10.69 6.06 4.26
N LEU A 552 -10.48 5.69 5.53
CA LEU A 552 -9.16 5.63 6.16
C LEU A 552 -8.32 4.40 5.75
N GLN A 553 -8.91 3.47 5.01
CA GLN A 553 -8.26 2.21 4.62
C GLN A 553 -7.55 2.27 3.26
N TRP A 554 -7.60 3.42 2.57
CA TRP A 554 -7.01 3.63 1.24
C TRP A 554 -5.88 4.65 1.27
N LEU A 555 -4.97 4.58 0.28
CA LEU A 555 -3.86 5.53 0.15
C LEU A 555 -4.22 6.69 -0.79
N THR A 556 -4.83 6.41 -1.93
CA THR A 556 -4.95 7.33 -3.07
C THR A 556 -6.12 8.31 -2.98
N ASN A 557 -6.92 8.22 -1.93
CA ASN A 557 -8.15 9.01 -1.74
C ASN A 557 -7.96 10.24 -0.81
N VAL A 558 -6.73 10.72 -0.65
CA VAL A 558 -6.40 11.87 0.19
C VAL A 558 -6.50 13.17 -0.60
N THR A 559 -7.13 14.19 0.00
CA THR A 559 -7.18 15.57 -0.49
C THR A 559 -6.69 16.50 0.60
N PHE A 560 -5.69 17.33 0.31
CA PHE A 560 -5.21 18.35 1.23
C PHE A 560 -6.02 19.63 1.08
N HIS A 561 -6.35 20.26 2.22
CA HIS A 561 -7.04 21.53 2.31
C HIS A 561 -6.10 22.64 2.76
N THR A 562 -6.40 23.90 2.44
CA THR A 562 -5.53 25.01 2.81
C THR A 562 -5.83 25.53 4.21
N THR A 563 -4.79 25.97 4.90
CA THR A 563 -4.86 26.63 6.21
C THR A 563 -3.97 27.87 6.21
N ASP A 564 -4.36 28.91 6.92
CA ASP A 564 -3.61 30.17 6.98
C ASP A 564 -2.38 30.08 7.91
N ASP A 565 -2.24 29.01 8.71
CA ASP A 565 -1.09 28.73 9.59
C ASP A 565 -0.32 27.50 9.09
N ASP A 566 0.99 27.64 8.90
CA ASP A 566 1.87 26.54 8.45
C ASP A 566 2.06 25.43 9.51
N ALA A 567 1.75 25.71 10.76
CA ALA A 567 1.74 24.69 11.82
C ALA A 567 0.43 23.89 11.89
N VAL A 568 -0.58 24.21 11.08
CA VAL A 568 -1.83 23.46 11.02
C VAL A 568 -2.00 22.82 9.65
N MET A 569 -2.25 21.52 9.64
CA MET A 569 -2.48 20.72 8.44
C MET A 569 -3.91 20.22 8.41
N ALA A 570 -4.55 20.27 7.25
CA ALA A 570 -5.90 19.76 7.04
C ALA A 570 -5.94 18.84 5.80
N TRP A 571 -6.63 17.71 5.93
CA TRP A 571 -6.86 16.78 4.81
C TRP A 571 -8.17 16.02 4.99
N SER A 572 -8.72 15.57 3.88
CA SER A 572 -9.85 14.63 3.89
C SER A 572 -9.50 13.36 3.14
N LYS A 573 -10.19 12.29 3.46
CA LYS A 573 -10.20 11.01 2.74
C LYS A 573 -11.64 10.61 2.47
N THR A 574 -11.95 10.28 1.23
CA THR A 574 -13.32 9.95 0.80
C THR A 574 -13.38 8.61 0.09
N THR A 575 -14.32 7.77 0.46
CA THR A 575 -14.63 6.52 -0.24
C THR A 575 -16.14 6.30 -0.26
N GLY A 576 -16.75 6.41 -1.44
CA GLY A 576 -18.18 6.35 -1.59
C GLY A 576 -18.90 7.48 -0.85
N LYS A 577 -19.64 7.15 0.22
CA LYS A 577 -20.33 8.14 1.07
C LYS A 577 -19.62 8.42 2.38
N ASP A 578 -18.53 7.72 2.65
CA ASP A 578 -17.74 7.88 3.86
C ASP A 578 -16.64 8.91 3.62
N THR A 579 -16.66 10.00 4.38
CA THR A 579 -15.67 11.07 4.34
C THR A 579 -15.21 11.43 5.73
N VAL A 580 -13.90 11.31 5.96
CA VAL A 580 -13.24 11.77 7.17
C VAL A 580 -12.39 12.99 6.84
N LEU A 581 -12.61 14.08 7.57
CA LEU A 581 -11.83 15.32 7.49
C LEU A 581 -11.01 15.48 8.78
N VAL A 582 -9.72 15.66 8.66
CA VAL A 582 -8.80 15.82 9.80
C VAL A 582 -8.18 17.21 9.76
N VAL A 583 -8.14 17.88 10.91
CA VAL A 583 -7.43 19.14 11.11
C VAL A 583 -6.51 18.98 12.30
N LEU A 584 -5.20 19.12 12.11
CA LEU A 584 -4.16 18.79 13.07
C LEU A 584 -3.20 19.95 13.30
N ASN A 585 -2.99 20.30 14.56
CA ASN A 585 -1.90 21.17 14.98
C ASN A 585 -0.59 20.37 15.05
N LEU A 586 0.39 20.71 14.22
CA LEU A 586 1.72 20.08 14.15
C LEU A 586 2.68 20.60 15.23
N ASP A 587 2.38 21.75 15.86
CA ASP A 587 3.20 22.31 16.93
C ASP A 587 2.82 21.70 18.29
N PRO A 588 3.69 20.88 18.89
CA PRO A 588 3.40 20.25 20.18
C PRO A 588 3.55 21.20 21.37
N HIS A 589 4.01 22.45 21.16
CA HIS A 589 4.38 23.38 22.24
C HIS A 589 3.39 24.53 22.42
N GLY A 590 2.50 24.79 21.46
CA GLY A 590 1.60 25.94 21.52
C GLY A 590 0.27 25.72 20.82
N ALA A 591 -0.78 26.35 21.37
CA ALA A 591 -2.06 26.42 20.68
C ALA A 591 -1.96 27.20 19.38
N ARG A 592 -2.66 26.73 18.34
CA ARG A 592 -2.73 27.38 17.03
C ARG A 592 -4.18 27.71 16.68
N GLU A 593 -4.34 28.87 16.07
CA GLU A 593 -5.62 29.38 15.59
C GLU A 593 -5.49 29.69 14.10
N THR A 594 -6.41 29.19 13.29
CA THR A 594 -6.34 29.38 11.84
C THR A 594 -7.71 29.27 11.18
N THR A 595 -7.79 29.72 9.94
CA THR A 595 -8.92 29.42 9.05
C THR A 595 -8.54 28.22 8.17
N VAL A 596 -9.37 27.17 8.22
CA VAL A 596 -9.31 26.04 7.30
C VAL A 596 -10.22 26.34 6.10
N ARG A 597 -9.67 26.25 4.88
CA ARG A 597 -10.43 26.42 3.63
C ARG A 597 -10.53 25.08 2.92
N LEU A 598 -11.77 24.62 2.78
CA LEU A 598 -12.05 23.33 2.17
C LEU A 598 -12.09 23.44 0.64
N ASP A 599 -11.54 22.45 -0.03
CA ASP A 599 -11.85 22.18 -1.43
C ASP A 599 -13.23 21.51 -1.51
N MET A 600 -14.28 22.30 -1.63
CA MET A 600 -15.66 21.84 -1.62
C MET A 600 -15.98 20.89 -2.79
N PRO A 601 -15.52 21.15 -4.03
CA PRO A 601 -15.67 20.21 -5.14
C PRO A 601 -15.04 18.85 -4.89
N ALA A 602 -13.87 18.78 -4.27
CA ALA A 602 -13.21 17.52 -3.92
C ALA A 602 -14.03 16.69 -2.89
N LEU A 603 -14.87 17.36 -2.11
CA LEU A 603 -15.82 16.71 -1.20
C LEU A 603 -17.17 16.39 -1.87
N GLY A 604 -17.31 16.65 -3.18
CA GLY A 604 -18.55 16.46 -3.93
C GLY A 604 -19.62 17.52 -3.68
N LEU A 605 -19.23 18.70 -3.18
CA LEU A 605 -20.09 19.80 -2.76
C LEU A 605 -19.90 21.06 -3.63
N GLY A 606 -20.91 21.90 -3.69
CA GLY A 606 -20.81 23.24 -4.25
C GLY A 606 -20.14 24.22 -3.28
N TRP A 607 -19.50 25.28 -3.79
CA TRP A 607 -18.77 26.27 -2.97
C TRP A 607 -19.63 26.99 -1.91
N GLN A 608 -20.96 27.00 -2.06
CA GLN A 608 -21.88 27.64 -1.13
C GLN A 608 -22.59 26.65 -0.20
N ASP A 609 -22.30 25.36 -0.36
CA ASP A 609 -22.92 24.32 0.43
C ASP A 609 -22.39 24.32 1.86
N GLN A 610 -23.17 23.78 2.76
CA GLN A 610 -22.79 23.54 4.15
C GLN A 610 -22.74 22.04 4.41
N LEU A 611 -21.90 21.65 5.34
CA LEU A 611 -21.73 20.28 5.80
C LEU A 611 -21.85 20.21 7.33
N LEU A 612 -22.49 19.16 7.81
CA LEU A 612 -22.45 18.80 9.22
C LEU A 612 -21.18 17.96 9.47
N VAL A 613 -20.38 18.36 10.45
CA VAL A 613 -19.20 17.61 10.87
C VAL A 613 -19.35 17.19 12.33
N HIS A 614 -19.19 15.90 12.56
CA HIS A 614 -19.14 15.31 13.90
C HIS A 614 -17.70 14.99 14.28
N ASP A 615 -17.19 15.57 15.36
CA ASP A 615 -15.84 15.31 15.84
C ASP A 615 -15.80 13.99 16.62
N GLU A 616 -15.18 13.00 16.04
CA GLU A 616 -15.06 11.64 16.58
C GLU A 616 -14.16 11.52 17.82
N ILE A 617 -13.39 12.58 18.14
CA ILE A 617 -12.53 12.63 19.33
C ILE A 617 -13.28 13.29 20.49
N THR A 618 -13.92 14.43 20.25
CA THR A 618 -14.56 15.24 21.29
C THR A 618 -16.05 14.99 21.41
N GLY A 619 -16.68 14.40 20.38
CA GLY A 619 -18.13 14.18 20.31
C GLY A 619 -18.94 15.44 19.97
N ALA A 620 -18.30 16.54 19.54
CA ALA A 620 -18.97 17.80 19.23
C ALA A 620 -19.43 17.85 17.77
N ASP A 621 -20.58 18.50 17.54
CA ASP A 621 -21.13 18.74 16.19
C ASP A 621 -20.92 20.20 15.78
N TYR A 622 -20.57 20.42 14.50
CA TYR A 622 -20.41 21.75 13.91
C TYR A 622 -21.05 21.79 12.53
N THR A 623 -21.41 23.02 12.11
CA THR A 623 -21.79 23.30 10.74
C THR A 623 -20.65 24.06 10.07
N TRP A 624 -20.07 23.49 9.03
CA TRP A 624 -18.95 24.04 8.29
C TRP A 624 -19.37 24.45 6.87
N GLY A 625 -18.61 25.36 6.29
CA GLY A 625 -18.69 25.76 4.88
C GLY A 625 -17.29 25.73 4.25
N GLU A 626 -17.06 26.55 3.24
CA GLU A 626 -15.76 26.67 2.57
C GLU A 626 -14.66 27.14 3.54
N ALA A 627 -14.93 28.13 4.42
CA ALA A 627 -13.95 28.70 5.33
C ALA A 627 -14.40 28.58 6.81
N ASN A 628 -13.56 27.98 7.65
CA ASN A 628 -13.92 27.61 9.03
C ASN A 628 -12.79 27.96 10.00
N TYR A 629 -13.12 28.69 11.07
CA TYR A 629 -12.17 28.95 12.15
C TYR A 629 -11.98 27.71 13.02
N VAL A 630 -10.72 27.43 13.38
CA VAL A 630 -10.34 26.40 14.33
C VAL A 630 -9.32 26.93 15.33
N ARG A 631 -9.36 26.38 16.57
CA ARG A 631 -8.33 26.55 17.58
C ARG A 631 -7.98 25.20 18.17
N LEU A 632 -6.73 24.77 18.02
CA LEU A 632 -6.22 23.48 18.46
C LEU A 632 -5.12 23.69 19.51
N ASP A 633 -5.32 23.13 20.71
CA ASP A 633 -4.39 23.22 21.82
C ASP A 633 -3.77 21.83 22.07
N PRO A 634 -2.46 21.65 21.87
CA PRO A 634 -1.81 20.34 21.94
C PRO A 634 -1.84 19.74 23.36
N PHE A 635 -2.01 20.57 24.40
CA PHE A 635 -2.12 20.11 25.79
C PHE A 635 -3.53 19.67 26.17
N VAL A 636 -4.53 19.99 25.33
CA VAL A 636 -5.92 19.54 25.47
C VAL A 636 -6.20 18.49 24.39
N GLU A 637 -6.33 18.92 23.14
CA GLU A 637 -6.48 18.05 21.99
C GLU A 637 -5.86 18.72 20.72
N PRO A 638 -4.83 18.13 20.09
CA PRO A 638 -4.17 18.69 18.93
C PRO A 638 -4.96 18.53 17.63
N VAL A 639 -6.05 17.75 17.60
CA VAL A 639 -6.72 17.34 16.39
C VAL A 639 -8.24 17.44 16.48
N HIS A 640 -8.87 17.76 15.36
CA HIS A 640 -10.25 17.38 15.06
C HIS A 640 -10.25 16.25 14.03
N VAL A 641 -11.01 15.20 14.28
CA VAL A 641 -11.28 14.12 13.33
C VAL A 641 -12.77 14.11 13.05
N PHE A 642 -13.16 14.67 11.94
CA PHE A 642 -14.56 14.85 11.59
C PHE A 642 -15.09 13.77 10.67
N ASN A 643 -16.20 13.16 11.06
CA ASN A 643 -17.08 12.43 10.16
C ASN A 643 -17.97 13.46 9.44
N VAL A 644 -17.83 13.56 8.13
CA VAL A 644 -18.55 14.53 7.31
C VAL A 644 -19.90 13.96 6.87
N ARG A 645 -20.97 14.69 7.18
CA ARG A 645 -22.35 14.33 6.79
C ARG A 645 -22.90 15.41 5.87
N PRO A 646 -23.19 15.11 4.60
CA PRO A 646 -23.84 16.10 3.73
C PRO A 646 -25.17 16.55 4.37
N THR A 647 -25.43 17.85 4.38
CA THR A 647 -26.77 18.37 4.71
C THR A 647 -27.72 17.98 3.58
N ALA A 648 -28.82 17.29 3.91
CA ALA A 648 -29.78 16.79 2.94
C ALA A 648 -30.46 17.91 2.15
#